data_66759d89f7e7d1b6387e4a86ce7dfe0a
#
_entry.id   66759d89f7e7d1b6387e4a86ce7dfe0a
#
_cell.length_a   1.000
_cell.length_b   1.000
_cell.length_c   1.000
_cell.angle_alpha   90.00
_cell.angle_beta   90.00
_cell.angle_gamma   90.00
#
_symmetry.space_group_name_H-M   'P 1'
#
loop_
_entity.id
_entity.type
_entity.pdbx_description
1 polymer ?
#
loop_
_entity_poly.entity_id
_entity_poly.type
_entity_poly.pdbx_seq_one_letter_code
_entity_poly.pdbx_strand_id
1 'polypeptide(L)'
;MLGKGLGQPALFAIVYTAVASSIYFSLGVVADHALGLTPVVFLVAALFFMLAAMTYVEGASLHPERAGSTVFARYGFNELVSFIAGWAILLDYIILIAVTAFSATNYLAAFWGDLGRGSTEIIMALAIVVYVAARNIRGFSKTRVNRIGALVIADIGLQLLLIVVGLATFFNYHALVDPIHLGVYPEWKDVIFAFGVATVVFTGLESAAGISGEIVASRGSLKRLIGSATLVVMVVYVGIALVAMTAFPVAGNATGLSRFYLEAPVLGIAESFDTAWVADFFKYTISIAATATLIAAANSAMLGLSRLAYSLSRNRQIPSALGRLHPTRSTPFVLIVIAAVIAGALIVPEDLDFLVGIYAFGALLGLTIAHLSIISLRYREPDKQRFYSVPLSVPFRGGSLPLPAVVGAVLSAAAWVSVVITHAGARYVGFGWMAFGLVTYVAYRRTQGKSLLKRVVVPEAALKLERDELEYGSILVPLTGTPLDDDMIQTAGRLAGEDRDEGLGEDSGATIEALWIFEVPMALPIDARLPDTQLERARAALRRAKAVGEEYEGVEVATATVRARRAGAAIVDEARRRGVQAIVLAAEEPSRIRGGALLGGRGGPMDNFVGDATKYVVSKAGCEVILTAPPSSDVGIAAAGDPEQHPTAAAEPTDQAISAAPPLREPPA
;
A
#
# COMPACT_ATOMS: atom_id res chain seq x y z
N MET A 1 -7.27 5.02 14.23
CA MET A 1 -5.85 4.66 14.43
C MET A 1 -5.25 4.26 13.09
N LEU A 2 -4.57 5.16 12.41
CA LEU A 2 -3.66 4.84 11.33
C LEU A 2 -2.49 4.06 11.95
N GLY A 3 -2.51 2.73 11.78
CA GLY A 3 -1.47 1.87 12.31
C GLY A 3 -0.10 2.33 11.83
N LYS A 4 0.87 2.31 12.74
CA LYS A 4 2.30 2.56 12.47
C LYS A 4 2.66 1.97 11.11
N GLY A 5 3.13 2.81 10.17
CA GLY A 5 3.50 2.42 8.82
C GLY A 5 4.50 1.26 8.82
N LEU A 6 4.62 0.58 7.70
CA LEU A 6 5.59 -0.49 7.49
C LEU A 6 7.00 0.02 7.77
N GLY A 7 7.74 -0.65 8.66
CA GLY A 7 9.13 -0.34 8.96
C GLY A 7 10.07 -0.65 7.77
N GLN A 8 11.28 -0.10 7.80
CA GLN A 8 12.30 -0.33 6.75
C GLN A 8 12.57 -1.81 6.43
N PRO A 9 12.68 -2.75 7.40
CA PRO A 9 12.92 -4.16 7.10
C PRO A 9 11.78 -4.81 6.33
N ALA A 10 10.54 -4.42 6.61
CA ALA A 10 9.36 -4.94 5.93
C ALA A 10 9.31 -4.49 4.46
N LEU A 11 9.67 -3.24 4.20
CA LEU A 11 9.76 -2.71 2.85
C LEU A 11 10.87 -3.40 2.06
N PHE A 12 12.05 -3.57 2.67
CA PHE A 12 13.16 -4.32 2.06
C PHE A 12 12.72 -5.74 1.68
N ALA A 13 12.04 -6.44 2.59
CA ALA A 13 11.55 -7.79 2.34
C ALA A 13 10.55 -7.84 1.16
N ILE A 14 9.64 -6.86 1.04
CA ILE A 14 8.68 -6.80 -0.06
C ILE A 14 9.39 -6.53 -1.39
N VAL A 15 10.28 -5.53 -1.43
CA VAL A 15 11.06 -5.19 -2.64
C VAL A 15 11.93 -6.36 -3.05
N TYR A 16 12.68 -6.93 -2.11
CA TYR A 16 13.59 -8.04 -2.37
C TYR A 16 12.82 -9.26 -2.89
N THR A 17 11.72 -9.66 -2.23
CA THR A 17 10.92 -10.81 -2.66
C THR A 17 10.41 -10.65 -4.09
N ALA A 18 9.95 -9.44 -4.45
CA ALA A 18 9.44 -9.19 -5.79
C ALA A 18 10.56 -9.22 -6.84
N VAL A 19 11.75 -8.73 -6.52
CA VAL A 19 12.89 -8.70 -7.44
C VAL A 19 13.63 -10.03 -7.44
N ALA A 20 14.08 -10.51 -6.29
CA ALA A 20 14.99 -11.66 -6.22
C ALA A 20 14.36 -13.01 -6.57
N SER A 21 13.04 -13.14 -6.47
CA SER A 21 12.35 -14.35 -6.94
C SER A 21 12.49 -14.60 -8.43
N SER A 22 12.71 -13.55 -9.20
CA SER A 22 12.70 -13.63 -10.65
C SER A 22 13.93 -14.35 -11.22
N ILE A 23 15.03 -14.47 -10.47
CA ILE A 23 16.19 -15.29 -10.89
C ILE A 23 15.81 -16.75 -11.10
N TYR A 24 14.85 -17.27 -10.31
CA TYR A 24 14.42 -18.64 -10.34
C TYR A 24 13.75 -19.07 -11.65
N PHE A 25 13.24 -18.12 -12.44
CA PHE A 25 12.64 -18.42 -13.74
C PHE A 25 13.34 -17.70 -14.91
N SER A 26 13.89 -16.51 -14.70
CA SER A 26 14.42 -15.72 -15.79
C SER A 26 15.83 -16.14 -16.25
N LEU A 27 16.62 -16.76 -15.36
CA LEU A 27 17.99 -17.16 -15.67
C LEU A 27 18.02 -18.13 -16.86
N GLY A 28 17.08 -19.08 -16.94
CA GLY A 28 16.99 -20.03 -18.05
C GLY A 28 16.72 -19.33 -19.38
N VAL A 29 15.71 -18.44 -19.42
CA VAL A 29 15.34 -17.68 -20.61
C VAL A 29 16.44 -16.72 -21.05
N VAL A 30 17.07 -16.00 -20.10
CA VAL A 30 18.20 -15.11 -20.42
C VAL A 30 19.40 -15.90 -20.91
N ALA A 31 19.69 -17.06 -20.34
CA ALA A 31 20.77 -17.94 -20.75
C ALA A 31 20.55 -18.56 -22.14
N ASP A 32 19.31 -18.83 -22.51
CA ASP A 32 18.98 -19.34 -23.85
C ASP A 32 19.29 -18.32 -24.94
N HIS A 33 18.95 -17.06 -24.70
CA HIS A 33 19.15 -15.98 -25.67
C HIS A 33 20.52 -15.29 -25.60
N ALA A 34 21.05 -15.07 -24.39
CA ALA A 34 22.34 -14.36 -24.21
C ALA A 34 23.56 -15.29 -24.20
N LEU A 35 23.32 -16.60 -24.02
CA LEU A 35 24.39 -17.61 -23.93
C LEU A 35 25.49 -17.20 -22.93
N GLY A 36 26.77 -17.26 -23.29
CA GLY A 36 27.91 -16.84 -22.44
C GLY A 36 27.87 -15.39 -21.97
N LEU A 37 27.10 -14.51 -22.60
CA LEU A 37 26.92 -13.11 -22.18
C LEU A 37 25.92 -12.94 -21.03
N THR A 38 25.27 -14.00 -20.57
CA THR A 38 24.24 -13.94 -19.49
C THR A 38 24.68 -13.12 -18.27
N PRO A 39 25.90 -13.28 -17.69
CA PRO A 39 26.35 -12.48 -16.55
C PRO A 39 26.48 -10.98 -16.90
N VAL A 40 26.91 -10.67 -18.12
CA VAL A 40 27.06 -9.28 -18.58
C VAL A 40 25.70 -8.64 -18.79
N VAL A 41 24.74 -9.37 -19.35
CA VAL A 41 23.35 -8.92 -19.55
C VAL A 41 22.71 -8.60 -18.20
N PHE A 42 22.84 -9.45 -17.19
CA PHE A 42 22.34 -9.16 -15.83
C PHE A 42 23.05 -7.97 -15.17
N LEU A 43 24.36 -7.81 -15.38
CA LEU A 43 25.09 -6.64 -14.87
C LEU A 43 24.56 -5.34 -15.49
N VAL A 44 24.39 -5.29 -16.82
CA VAL A 44 23.88 -4.12 -17.52
C VAL A 44 22.42 -3.85 -17.13
N ALA A 45 21.60 -4.89 -16.99
CA ALA A 45 20.22 -4.77 -16.50
C ALA A 45 20.14 -4.25 -15.06
N ALA A 46 21.06 -4.65 -14.17
CA ALA A 46 21.14 -4.12 -12.80
C ALA A 46 21.52 -2.63 -12.78
N LEU A 47 22.44 -2.21 -13.64
CA LEU A 47 22.79 -0.79 -13.81
C LEU A 47 21.60 0.00 -14.36
N PHE A 48 20.87 -0.55 -15.32
CA PHE A 48 19.63 0.05 -15.82
C PHE A 48 18.56 0.16 -14.73
N PHE A 49 18.39 -0.86 -13.90
CA PHE A 49 17.50 -0.84 -12.75
C PHE A 49 17.81 0.32 -11.80
N MET A 50 19.08 0.64 -11.58
CA MET A 50 19.44 1.79 -10.77
C MET A 50 18.90 3.11 -11.34
N LEU A 51 18.89 3.26 -12.69
CA LEU A 51 18.27 4.42 -13.34
C LEU A 51 16.78 4.47 -13.12
N ALA A 52 16.09 3.32 -13.22
CA ALA A 52 14.67 3.19 -12.92
C ALA A 52 14.38 3.54 -11.45
N ALA A 53 15.15 3.00 -10.51
CA ALA A 53 15.01 3.29 -9.08
C ALA A 53 15.13 4.78 -8.77
N MET A 54 16.10 5.48 -9.36
CA MET A 54 16.25 6.94 -9.23
C MET A 54 15.01 7.68 -9.72
N THR A 55 14.45 7.28 -10.87
CA THR A 55 13.24 7.85 -11.46
C THR A 55 12.03 7.67 -10.55
N TYR A 56 11.82 6.48 -10.00
CA TYR A 56 10.70 6.21 -9.09
C TYR A 56 10.81 6.96 -7.76
N VAL A 57 12.03 7.10 -7.21
CA VAL A 57 12.25 7.89 -5.98
C VAL A 57 11.95 9.36 -6.21
N GLU A 58 12.33 9.93 -7.36
CA GLU A 58 11.99 11.32 -7.69
C GLU A 58 10.48 11.49 -7.86
N GLY A 59 9.82 10.59 -8.60
CA GLY A 59 8.38 10.62 -8.78
C GLY A 59 7.60 10.54 -7.47
N ALA A 60 7.98 9.61 -6.59
CA ALA A 60 7.40 9.48 -5.25
C ALA A 60 7.68 10.69 -4.36
N SER A 61 8.79 11.42 -4.60
CA SER A 61 9.11 12.64 -3.88
C SER A 61 8.22 13.83 -4.25
N LEU A 62 7.77 13.87 -5.50
CA LEU A 62 6.91 14.93 -6.04
C LEU A 62 5.43 14.69 -5.70
N HIS A 63 5.00 13.45 -5.85
CA HIS A 63 3.61 13.03 -5.68
C HIS A 63 3.56 11.75 -4.84
N PRO A 64 3.46 11.86 -3.50
CA PRO A 64 3.44 10.70 -2.59
C PRO A 64 2.08 9.98 -2.58
N GLU A 65 1.37 9.98 -3.71
CA GLU A 65 0.13 9.25 -3.89
C GLU A 65 0.39 7.76 -4.13
N ARG A 66 -0.60 6.92 -3.80
CA ARG A 66 -0.55 5.47 -4.05
C ARG A 66 -0.79 5.22 -5.54
N ALA A 67 0.01 4.48 -6.21
CA ALA A 67 -0.08 3.90 -7.55
C ALA A 67 1.13 4.21 -8.47
N GLY A 68 2.27 4.62 -7.93
CA GLY A 68 3.56 4.66 -8.63
C GLY A 68 3.55 5.43 -9.95
N SER A 69 4.02 4.79 -11.02
CA SER A 69 4.17 5.41 -12.35
C SER A 69 2.86 5.93 -12.97
N THR A 70 1.71 5.38 -12.61
CA THR A 70 0.41 5.90 -13.08
C THR A 70 0.14 7.31 -12.58
N VAL A 71 0.56 7.60 -11.34
CA VAL A 71 0.48 8.94 -10.76
C VAL A 71 1.43 9.87 -11.50
N PHE A 72 2.68 9.46 -11.72
CA PHE A 72 3.66 10.27 -12.46
C PHE A 72 3.17 10.60 -13.88
N ALA A 73 2.59 9.61 -14.58
CA ALA A 73 2.02 9.79 -15.90
C ALA A 73 0.81 10.75 -15.93
N ARG A 74 -0.01 10.72 -14.87
CA ARG A 74 -1.15 11.62 -14.71
C ARG A 74 -0.74 13.07 -14.59
N TYR A 75 0.24 13.35 -13.76
CA TYR A 75 0.75 14.71 -13.56
C TYR A 75 1.71 15.16 -14.67
N GLY A 76 2.54 14.23 -15.17
CA GLY A 76 3.49 14.49 -16.25
C GLY A 76 2.83 14.69 -17.61
N PHE A 77 1.70 14.00 -17.88
CA PHE A 77 1.00 14.06 -19.16
C PHE A 77 -0.50 14.35 -18.98
N ASN A 78 -1.29 13.30 -18.86
CA ASN A 78 -2.75 13.36 -18.75
C ASN A 78 -3.34 12.03 -18.27
N GLU A 79 -4.68 11.97 -18.15
CA GLU A 79 -5.41 10.81 -17.66
C GLU A 79 -5.30 9.59 -18.58
N LEU A 80 -5.24 9.79 -19.92
CA LEU A 80 -5.10 8.69 -20.86
C LEU A 80 -3.73 8.02 -20.75
N VAL A 81 -2.64 8.78 -20.67
CA VAL A 81 -1.28 8.23 -20.51
C VAL A 81 -1.16 7.52 -19.15
N SER A 82 -1.77 8.08 -18.09
CA SER A 82 -1.89 7.43 -16.80
C SER A 82 -2.59 6.07 -16.90
N PHE A 83 -3.69 5.99 -17.66
CA PHE A 83 -4.40 4.74 -17.90
C PHE A 83 -3.54 3.74 -18.66
N ILE A 84 -2.88 4.15 -19.74
CA ILE A 84 -1.99 3.30 -20.55
C ILE A 84 -0.88 2.69 -19.67
N ALA A 85 -0.22 3.51 -18.84
CA ALA A 85 0.78 3.03 -17.90
C ALA A 85 0.20 2.00 -16.91
N GLY A 86 -0.93 2.33 -16.28
CA GLY A 86 -1.58 1.45 -15.31
C GLY A 86 -2.07 0.14 -15.92
N TRP A 87 -2.59 0.18 -17.16
CA TRP A 87 -3.08 -1.00 -17.86
C TRP A 87 -1.96 -1.93 -18.29
N ALA A 88 -0.81 -1.37 -18.71
CA ALA A 88 0.41 -2.13 -18.99
C ALA A 88 0.96 -2.82 -17.73
N ILE A 89 0.98 -2.12 -16.60
CA ILE A 89 1.44 -2.68 -15.32
C ILE A 89 0.45 -3.72 -14.76
N LEU A 90 -0.85 -3.60 -15.04
CA LEU A 90 -1.79 -4.68 -14.68
C LEU A 90 -1.46 -5.99 -15.40
N LEU A 91 -1.07 -5.91 -16.68
CA LEU A 91 -0.61 -7.07 -17.43
C LEU A 91 0.65 -7.67 -16.80
N ASP A 92 1.64 -6.81 -16.48
CA ASP A 92 2.87 -7.18 -15.80
C ASP A 92 2.59 -8.00 -14.52
N TYR A 93 1.71 -7.50 -13.64
CA TYR A 93 1.34 -8.23 -12.43
C TYR A 93 0.63 -9.56 -12.69
N ILE A 94 -0.29 -9.60 -13.67
CA ILE A 94 -1.02 -10.84 -14.01
C ILE A 94 -0.04 -11.90 -14.49
N ILE A 95 0.88 -11.53 -15.39
CA ILE A 95 1.89 -12.44 -15.90
C ILE A 95 2.86 -12.88 -14.79
N LEU A 96 3.29 -11.97 -13.93
CA LEU A 96 4.16 -12.31 -12.81
C LEU A 96 3.51 -13.34 -11.87
N ILE A 97 2.19 -13.26 -11.62
CA ILE A 97 1.46 -14.27 -10.86
C ILE A 97 1.50 -15.62 -11.60
N ALA A 98 1.28 -15.62 -12.92
CA ALA A 98 1.29 -16.85 -13.72
C ALA A 98 2.67 -17.49 -13.75
N VAL A 99 3.72 -16.72 -14.11
CA VAL A 99 5.11 -17.20 -14.19
C VAL A 99 5.59 -17.74 -12.86
N THR A 100 5.37 -17.01 -11.76
CA THR A 100 5.85 -17.46 -10.45
C THR A 100 5.10 -18.67 -9.93
N ALA A 101 3.81 -18.83 -10.24
CA ALA A 101 3.05 -20.02 -9.90
C ALA A 101 3.50 -21.22 -10.72
N PHE A 102 3.72 -21.04 -12.03
CA PHE A 102 4.22 -22.06 -12.94
C PHE A 102 5.63 -22.52 -12.53
N SER A 103 6.57 -21.61 -12.37
CA SER A 103 7.94 -21.95 -11.98
C SER A 103 8.02 -22.60 -10.59
N ALA A 104 7.12 -22.24 -9.65
CA ALA A 104 7.11 -22.87 -8.32
C ALA A 104 6.83 -24.38 -8.40
N THR A 105 6.04 -24.87 -9.39
CA THR A 105 5.78 -26.28 -9.57
C THR A 105 7.02 -27.03 -10.02
N ASN A 106 7.85 -26.44 -10.88
CA ASN A 106 9.08 -27.03 -11.36
C ASN A 106 10.14 -27.19 -10.26
N TYR A 107 10.18 -26.29 -9.28
CA TYR A 107 11.01 -26.48 -8.09
C TYR A 107 10.43 -27.55 -7.14
N LEU A 108 9.10 -27.67 -7.04
CA LEU A 108 8.47 -28.76 -6.27
C LEU A 108 8.70 -30.13 -6.90
N ALA A 109 8.93 -30.20 -8.21
CA ALA A 109 9.26 -31.44 -8.92
C ALA A 109 10.55 -32.10 -8.41
N ALA A 110 11.43 -31.37 -7.72
CA ALA A 110 12.58 -31.96 -7.02
C ALA A 110 12.18 -32.99 -5.96
N PHE A 111 10.97 -32.91 -5.40
CA PHE A 111 10.43 -33.85 -4.41
C PHE A 111 9.56 -34.94 -5.06
N TRP A 112 8.77 -34.59 -6.09
CA TRP A 112 7.88 -35.48 -6.83
C TRP A 112 7.93 -35.11 -8.30
N GLY A 113 8.69 -35.85 -9.08
CA GLY A 113 8.97 -35.59 -10.49
C GLY A 113 7.74 -35.35 -11.37
N ASP A 114 6.58 -35.94 -11.02
CA ASP A 114 5.33 -35.75 -11.75
C ASP A 114 4.73 -34.35 -11.63
N LEU A 115 5.15 -33.56 -10.62
CA LEU A 115 4.65 -32.17 -10.42
C LEU A 115 5.16 -31.19 -11.48
N GLY A 116 6.25 -31.47 -12.17
CA GLY A 116 6.82 -30.66 -13.23
C GLY A 116 6.46 -31.17 -14.64
N ARG A 117 5.37 -31.90 -14.82
CA ARG A 117 5.03 -32.46 -16.15
C ARG A 117 3.52 -32.49 -16.41
N GLY A 118 3.13 -31.95 -17.56
CA GLY A 118 1.78 -32.07 -18.11
C GLY A 118 0.66 -31.61 -17.18
N SER A 119 -0.46 -32.31 -17.19
CA SER A 119 -1.67 -31.90 -16.46
C SER A 119 -1.47 -31.67 -14.95
N THR A 120 -0.52 -32.38 -14.31
CA THR A 120 -0.24 -32.25 -12.88
C THR A 120 0.42 -30.89 -12.58
N GLU A 121 1.31 -30.47 -13.46
CA GLU A 121 1.96 -29.16 -13.39
C GLU A 121 0.93 -28.03 -13.47
N ILE A 122 0.04 -28.06 -14.48
CA ILE A 122 -1.04 -27.07 -14.63
C ILE A 122 -1.93 -27.04 -13.38
N ILE A 123 -2.38 -28.22 -12.91
CA ILE A 123 -3.26 -28.30 -11.73
C ILE A 123 -2.59 -27.71 -10.49
N MET A 124 -1.30 -28.01 -10.27
CA MET A 124 -0.57 -27.46 -9.13
C MET A 124 -0.35 -25.96 -9.25
N ALA A 125 0.03 -25.45 -10.43
CA ALA A 125 0.18 -24.02 -10.67
C ALA A 125 -1.16 -23.27 -10.46
N LEU A 126 -2.28 -23.81 -10.95
CA LEU A 126 -3.62 -23.28 -10.70
C LEU A 126 -3.97 -23.31 -9.20
N ALA A 127 -3.62 -24.37 -8.48
CA ALA A 127 -3.83 -24.45 -7.04
C ALA A 127 -3.06 -23.35 -6.29
N ILE A 128 -1.82 -23.05 -6.72
CA ILE A 128 -1.02 -21.93 -6.19
C ILE A 128 -1.71 -20.59 -6.47
N VAL A 129 -2.20 -20.34 -7.70
CA VAL A 129 -2.92 -19.10 -8.06
C VAL A 129 -4.19 -18.94 -7.21
N VAL A 130 -4.97 -20.02 -7.05
CA VAL A 130 -6.19 -20.01 -6.21
C VAL A 130 -5.84 -19.74 -4.75
N TYR A 131 -4.78 -20.37 -4.23
CA TYR A 131 -4.28 -20.12 -2.88
C TYR A 131 -3.90 -18.66 -2.67
N VAL A 132 -3.14 -18.06 -3.61
CA VAL A 132 -2.72 -16.67 -3.57
C VAL A 132 -3.92 -15.73 -3.63
N ALA A 133 -4.87 -15.99 -4.53
CA ALA A 133 -6.10 -15.20 -4.64
C ALA A 133 -6.95 -15.26 -3.36
N ALA A 134 -7.21 -16.46 -2.84
CA ALA A 134 -7.95 -16.67 -1.59
C ALA A 134 -7.28 -15.96 -0.41
N ARG A 135 -5.95 -15.96 -0.38
CA ARG A 135 -5.15 -15.31 0.64
C ARG A 135 -5.27 -13.78 0.59
N ASN A 136 -5.22 -13.20 -0.61
CA ASN A 136 -5.38 -11.76 -0.81
C ASN A 136 -6.81 -11.30 -0.54
N ILE A 137 -7.83 -12.09 -0.87
CA ILE A 137 -9.22 -11.80 -0.49
C ILE A 137 -9.38 -11.79 1.04
N ARG A 138 -8.69 -12.69 1.77
CA ARG A 138 -8.73 -12.74 3.25
C ARG A 138 -8.01 -11.57 3.92
N GLY A 139 -7.16 -10.85 3.20
CA GLY A 139 -6.43 -9.69 3.68
C GLY A 139 -5.09 -10.02 4.39
N PHE A 140 -4.27 -8.99 4.56
CA PHE A 140 -2.91 -9.08 5.13
C PHE A 140 -2.92 -8.89 6.66
N SER A 141 -2.12 -9.67 7.41
CA SER A 141 -1.87 -9.46 8.84
C SER A 141 -0.40 -9.07 9.10
N LYS A 142 -0.16 -8.23 10.12
CA LYS A 142 1.18 -7.72 10.49
C LYS A 142 2.19 -8.82 10.83
N THR A 143 1.77 -9.90 11.46
CA THR A 143 2.63 -11.04 11.84
C THR A 143 3.30 -11.73 10.65
N ARG A 144 2.74 -11.57 9.45
CA ARG A 144 3.26 -12.18 8.22
C ARG A 144 4.46 -11.45 7.65
N VAL A 145 4.54 -10.15 7.84
CA VAL A 145 5.67 -9.34 7.34
C VAL A 145 6.99 -9.80 7.94
N ASN A 146 7.01 -10.15 9.22
CA ASN A 146 8.21 -10.66 9.88
C ASN A 146 8.62 -12.04 9.35
N ARG A 147 7.65 -12.91 8.99
CA ARG A 147 7.94 -14.22 8.39
C ARG A 147 8.50 -14.09 6.97
N ILE A 148 7.99 -13.15 6.17
CA ILE A 148 8.55 -12.84 4.85
C ILE A 148 9.99 -12.33 5.00
N GLY A 149 10.28 -11.47 5.97
CA GLY A 149 11.63 -10.99 6.25
C GLY A 149 12.62 -12.12 6.57
N ALA A 150 12.21 -13.10 7.39
CA ALA A 150 13.04 -14.26 7.70
C ALA A 150 13.28 -15.14 6.45
N LEU A 151 12.26 -15.36 5.62
CA LEU A 151 12.38 -16.08 4.35
C LEU A 151 13.39 -15.38 3.41
N VAL A 152 13.30 -14.06 3.29
CA VAL A 152 14.22 -13.25 2.47
C VAL A 152 15.67 -13.39 2.92
N ILE A 153 15.94 -13.31 4.22
CA ILE A 153 17.30 -13.46 4.76
C ILE A 153 17.84 -14.88 4.49
N ALA A 154 16.99 -15.90 4.68
CA ALA A 154 17.37 -17.28 4.40
C ALA A 154 17.66 -17.51 2.91
N ASP A 155 16.83 -16.95 2.03
CA ASP A 155 16.99 -17.03 0.58
C ASP A 155 18.28 -16.36 0.10
N ILE A 156 18.56 -15.12 0.56
CA ILE A 156 19.83 -14.43 0.26
C ILE A 156 21.03 -15.26 0.72
N GLY A 157 20.98 -15.76 1.95
CA GLY A 157 22.06 -16.56 2.52
C GLY A 157 22.32 -17.83 1.71
N LEU A 158 21.26 -18.52 1.28
CA LEU A 158 21.36 -19.75 0.47
C LEU A 158 21.91 -19.44 -0.93
N GLN A 159 21.45 -18.37 -1.57
CA GLN A 159 21.94 -17.97 -2.89
C GLN A 159 23.40 -17.52 -2.84
N LEU A 160 23.83 -16.76 -1.83
CA LEU A 160 25.23 -16.41 -1.63
C LEU A 160 26.11 -17.65 -1.36
N LEU A 161 25.61 -18.60 -0.58
CA LEU A 161 26.29 -19.87 -0.35
C LEU A 161 26.46 -20.66 -1.66
N LEU A 162 25.40 -20.75 -2.47
CA LEU A 162 25.46 -21.37 -3.80
C LEU A 162 26.49 -20.68 -4.70
N ILE A 163 26.55 -19.35 -4.69
CA ILE A 163 27.55 -18.61 -5.48
C ILE A 163 28.96 -18.93 -5.02
N VAL A 164 29.23 -18.88 -3.73
CA VAL A 164 30.59 -19.15 -3.20
C VAL A 164 31.02 -20.57 -3.50
N VAL A 165 30.17 -21.58 -3.20
CA VAL A 165 30.50 -22.98 -3.44
C VAL A 165 30.55 -23.27 -4.95
N GLY A 166 29.63 -22.73 -5.74
CA GLY A 166 29.59 -22.91 -7.18
C GLY A 166 30.79 -22.30 -7.89
N LEU A 167 31.21 -21.07 -7.51
CA LEU A 167 32.46 -20.48 -8.06
C LEU A 167 33.71 -21.27 -7.65
N ALA A 168 33.75 -21.79 -6.42
CA ALA A 168 34.88 -22.61 -5.99
C ALA A 168 34.96 -23.95 -6.73
N THR A 169 33.83 -24.50 -7.19
CA THR A 169 33.75 -25.81 -7.86
C THR A 169 33.82 -25.71 -9.38
N PHE A 170 33.09 -24.76 -9.98
CA PHE A 170 32.89 -24.73 -11.44
C PHE A 170 33.63 -23.63 -12.16
N PHE A 171 34.23 -22.63 -11.45
CA PHE A 171 34.77 -21.45 -12.12
C PHE A 171 35.87 -21.82 -13.14
N ASN A 172 35.58 -21.52 -14.39
CA ASN A 172 36.49 -21.68 -15.50
C ASN A 172 36.37 -20.47 -16.45
N TYR A 173 37.41 -19.67 -16.52
CA TYR A 173 37.43 -18.47 -17.37
C TYR A 173 37.25 -18.81 -18.85
N HIS A 174 37.89 -19.88 -19.32
CA HIS A 174 37.80 -20.30 -20.73
C HIS A 174 36.40 -20.75 -21.10
N ALA A 175 35.68 -21.41 -20.19
CA ALA A 175 34.31 -21.80 -20.40
C ALA A 175 33.35 -20.58 -20.54
N LEU A 176 33.70 -19.45 -19.94
CA LEU A 176 32.91 -18.21 -20.04
C LEU A 176 33.17 -17.43 -21.33
N VAL A 177 34.45 -17.32 -21.75
CA VAL A 177 34.85 -16.35 -22.75
C VAL A 177 35.03 -16.96 -24.14
N ASP A 178 35.61 -18.16 -24.23
CA ASP A 178 35.97 -18.77 -25.53
C ASP A 178 34.77 -19.05 -26.43
N PRO A 179 33.55 -19.41 -25.90
CA PRO A 179 32.40 -19.66 -26.73
C PRO A 179 31.68 -18.40 -27.24
N ILE A 180 32.11 -17.21 -26.85
CA ILE A 180 31.43 -15.96 -27.23
C ILE A 180 31.86 -15.51 -28.61
N HIS A 181 30.99 -15.64 -29.59
CA HIS A 181 31.15 -15.11 -30.93
C HIS A 181 30.03 -14.10 -31.26
N LEU A 182 30.17 -12.88 -30.73
CA LEU A 182 29.15 -11.82 -30.87
C LEU A 182 28.73 -11.60 -32.30
N GLY A 183 27.40 -11.58 -32.53
CA GLY A 183 26.80 -11.40 -33.85
C GLY A 183 26.58 -12.70 -34.61
N VAL A 184 27.13 -13.83 -34.13
CA VAL A 184 26.92 -15.19 -34.67
C VAL A 184 26.24 -16.05 -33.64
N TYR A 185 26.83 -16.19 -32.46
CA TYR A 185 26.30 -16.87 -31.27
C TYR A 185 26.77 -16.13 -29.99
N PRO A 186 25.89 -15.36 -29.28
CA PRO A 186 24.50 -15.01 -29.62
C PRO A 186 24.38 -13.96 -30.76
N GLU A 187 23.26 -13.97 -31.48
CA GLU A 187 22.90 -12.90 -32.40
C GLU A 187 22.52 -11.62 -31.63
N TRP A 188 22.73 -10.45 -32.24
CA TRP A 188 22.43 -9.17 -31.58
C TRP A 188 20.94 -9.04 -31.19
N LYS A 189 20.01 -9.59 -31.98
CA LYS A 189 18.59 -9.57 -31.66
C LYS A 189 18.29 -10.33 -30.37
N ASP A 190 18.95 -11.47 -30.15
CA ASP A 190 18.77 -12.32 -28.98
C ASP A 190 19.36 -11.68 -27.73
N VAL A 191 20.53 -11.04 -27.84
CA VAL A 191 21.13 -10.26 -26.75
C VAL A 191 20.23 -9.10 -26.31
N ILE A 192 19.62 -8.37 -27.27
CA ILE A 192 18.74 -7.25 -26.96
C ILE A 192 17.43 -7.77 -26.33
N PHE A 193 16.89 -8.90 -26.81
CA PHE A 193 15.75 -9.55 -26.19
C PHE A 193 16.07 -10.00 -24.75
N ALA A 194 17.20 -10.70 -24.58
CA ALA A 194 17.69 -11.12 -23.25
C ALA A 194 17.88 -9.94 -22.29
N PHE A 195 18.40 -8.81 -22.77
CA PHE A 195 18.48 -7.58 -22.00
C PHE A 195 17.09 -7.05 -21.60
N GLY A 196 16.12 -7.08 -22.51
CA GLY A 196 14.73 -6.73 -22.25
C GLY A 196 14.14 -7.59 -21.12
N VAL A 197 14.29 -8.91 -21.21
CA VAL A 197 13.87 -9.86 -20.17
C VAL A 197 14.60 -9.61 -18.86
N ALA A 198 15.93 -9.50 -18.88
CA ALA A 198 16.74 -9.25 -17.68
C ALA A 198 16.37 -7.93 -17.00
N THR A 199 16.04 -6.89 -17.75
CA THR A 199 15.58 -5.61 -17.21
C THR A 199 14.28 -5.72 -16.44
N VAL A 200 13.35 -6.52 -16.95
CA VAL A 200 12.03 -6.70 -16.33
C VAL A 200 12.10 -7.46 -15.01
N VAL A 201 13.06 -8.34 -14.90
CA VAL A 201 13.32 -9.11 -13.67
C VAL A 201 13.53 -8.20 -12.45
N PHE A 202 13.98 -6.98 -12.67
CA PHE A 202 14.19 -5.99 -11.62
C PHE A 202 12.97 -5.09 -11.34
N THR A 203 11.82 -5.27 -12.00
CA THR A 203 10.67 -4.32 -11.93
C THR A 203 9.88 -4.28 -10.62
N GLY A 204 10.20 -5.08 -9.61
CA GLY A 204 9.53 -5.07 -8.28
C GLY A 204 9.44 -3.69 -7.57
N LEU A 205 10.09 -2.64 -8.10
CA LEU A 205 9.98 -1.26 -7.60
C LEU A 205 8.56 -0.68 -7.64
N GLU A 206 7.73 -1.10 -8.60
CA GLU A 206 6.35 -0.62 -8.70
C GLU A 206 5.50 -1.05 -7.51
N SER A 207 5.68 -2.29 -7.06
CA SER A 207 5.03 -2.80 -5.84
C SER A 207 5.42 -1.97 -4.62
N ALA A 208 6.68 -1.56 -4.52
CA ALA A 208 7.19 -0.69 -3.45
C ALA A 208 6.67 0.75 -3.57
N ALA A 209 6.65 1.31 -4.78
CA ALA A 209 6.11 2.65 -5.03
C ALA A 209 4.60 2.72 -4.74
N GLY A 210 3.84 1.66 -5.00
CA GLY A 210 2.43 1.53 -4.62
C GLY A 210 2.16 1.57 -3.11
N ILE A 211 3.19 1.33 -2.29
CA ILE A 211 3.11 1.34 -0.82
C ILE A 211 3.71 2.62 -0.23
N SER A 212 4.38 3.45 -1.03
CA SER A 212 5.16 4.62 -0.57
C SER A 212 4.38 5.59 0.34
N GLY A 213 3.09 5.76 0.12
CA GLY A 213 2.21 6.57 0.97
C GLY A 213 1.92 6.00 2.37
N GLU A 214 2.32 4.74 2.64
CA GLU A 214 2.15 4.08 3.96
C GLU A 214 3.48 3.99 4.74
N ILE A 215 4.57 4.50 4.16
CA ILE A 215 5.92 4.37 4.72
C ILE A 215 6.25 5.62 5.51
N VAL A 216 6.39 5.46 6.82
CA VAL A 216 7.00 6.46 7.71
C VAL A 216 8.52 6.27 7.66
N ALA A 217 9.14 6.56 6.52
CA ALA A 217 10.59 6.46 6.37
C ALA A 217 11.21 7.84 6.19
N SER A 218 12.32 8.10 6.86
CA SER A 218 13.08 9.32 6.64
C SER A 218 13.70 9.34 5.24
N ARG A 219 13.85 10.53 4.66
CA ARG A 219 14.38 10.75 3.30
C ARG A 219 15.70 10.02 3.00
N GLY A 220 16.58 9.90 4.00
CA GLY A 220 17.87 9.19 3.85
C GLY A 220 17.76 7.68 3.91
N SER A 221 16.68 7.14 4.53
CA SER A 221 16.49 5.70 4.66
C SER A 221 15.98 5.07 3.37
N LEU A 222 15.15 5.77 2.60
CA LEU A 222 14.64 5.28 1.32
C LEU A 222 15.77 5.12 0.28
N LYS A 223 16.70 6.10 0.21
CA LYS A 223 17.88 6.00 -0.66
C LYS A 223 18.77 4.80 -0.31
N ARG A 224 19.05 4.62 0.99
CA ARG A 224 19.89 3.51 1.47
C ARG A 224 19.22 2.17 1.23
N LEU A 225 17.91 2.10 1.43
CA LEU A 225 17.13 0.89 1.22
C LEU A 225 17.17 0.43 -0.25
N ILE A 226 16.88 1.34 -1.19
CA ILE A 226 16.89 1.04 -2.62
C ILE A 226 18.31 0.69 -3.08
N GLY A 227 19.31 1.47 -2.68
CA GLY A 227 20.70 1.20 -3.02
C GLY A 227 21.20 -0.15 -2.50
N SER A 228 20.90 -0.52 -1.26
CA SER A 228 21.27 -1.81 -0.69
C SER A 228 20.53 -2.98 -1.34
N ALA A 229 19.24 -2.83 -1.62
CA ALA A 229 18.47 -3.87 -2.31
C ALA A 229 19.01 -4.09 -3.74
N THR A 230 19.28 -3.02 -4.47
CA THR A 230 19.88 -3.11 -5.82
C THR A 230 21.24 -3.79 -5.80
N LEU A 231 22.11 -3.43 -4.85
CA LEU A 231 23.44 -4.03 -4.74
C LEU A 231 23.36 -5.53 -4.44
N VAL A 232 22.53 -5.92 -3.47
CA VAL A 232 22.33 -7.34 -3.11
C VAL A 232 21.82 -8.13 -4.30
N VAL A 233 20.79 -7.62 -4.99
CA VAL A 233 20.23 -8.28 -6.16
C VAL A 233 21.25 -8.36 -7.30
N MET A 234 22.02 -7.30 -7.56
CA MET A 234 23.07 -7.33 -8.56
C MET A 234 24.12 -8.41 -8.28
N VAL A 235 24.60 -8.50 -7.04
CA VAL A 235 25.58 -9.52 -6.62
C VAL A 235 25.02 -10.93 -6.81
N VAL A 236 23.77 -11.14 -6.39
CA VAL A 236 23.09 -12.44 -6.52
C VAL A 236 22.91 -12.83 -7.98
N TYR A 237 22.37 -11.94 -8.81
CA TYR A 237 22.07 -12.27 -10.21
C TYR A 237 23.34 -12.51 -11.04
N VAL A 238 24.30 -11.61 -10.93
CA VAL A 238 25.57 -11.76 -11.65
C VAL A 238 26.34 -12.97 -11.13
N GLY A 239 26.36 -13.19 -9.82
CA GLY A 239 27.03 -14.33 -9.20
C GLY A 239 26.42 -15.67 -9.62
N ILE A 240 25.09 -15.82 -9.56
CA ILE A 240 24.41 -17.04 -10.00
C ILE A 240 24.59 -17.25 -11.50
N ALA A 241 24.51 -16.20 -12.32
CA ALA A 241 24.73 -16.28 -13.76
C ALA A 241 26.17 -16.73 -14.11
N LEU A 242 27.17 -16.26 -13.36
CA LEU A 242 28.56 -16.70 -13.51
C LEU A 242 28.68 -18.21 -13.18
N VAL A 243 28.11 -18.66 -12.07
CA VAL A 243 28.12 -20.08 -11.70
C VAL A 243 27.39 -20.90 -12.76
N ALA A 244 26.21 -20.45 -13.22
CA ALA A 244 25.42 -21.14 -14.22
C ALA A 244 26.17 -21.35 -15.54
N MET A 245 26.82 -20.30 -16.05
CA MET A 245 27.55 -20.37 -17.33
C MET A 245 28.85 -21.18 -17.23
N THR A 246 29.42 -21.31 -16.04
CA THR A 246 30.58 -22.18 -15.82
C THR A 246 30.19 -23.63 -15.55
N ALA A 247 29.07 -23.88 -14.87
CA ALA A 247 28.53 -25.23 -14.67
C ALA A 247 27.94 -25.82 -15.97
N PHE A 248 27.36 -24.97 -16.82
CA PHE A 248 26.75 -25.35 -18.11
C PHE A 248 27.37 -24.55 -19.25
N PRO A 249 28.60 -24.88 -19.70
CA PRO A 249 29.28 -24.16 -20.78
C PRO A 249 28.44 -24.15 -22.06
N VAL A 250 28.59 -23.07 -22.84
CA VAL A 250 27.91 -22.93 -24.13
C VAL A 250 28.47 -23.96 -25.13
N ALA A 251 27.59 -24.68 -25.79
CA ALA A 251 27.87 -25.62 -26.85
C ALA A 251 27.11 -25.24 -28.14
N GLY A 252 27.80 -24.54 -29.05
CA GLY A 252 27.15 -24.00 -30.27
C GLY A 252 26.17 -22.86 -29.95
N ASN A 253 24.90 -23.05 -30.23
CA ASN A 253 23.83 -22.06 -30.05
C ASN A 253 22.96 -22.30 -28.80
N ALA A 254 23.38 -23.15 -27.86
CA ALA A 254 22.59 -23.46 -26.67
C ALA A 254 23.51 -23.76 -25.48
N THR A 255 22.94 -23.73 -24.28
CA THR A 255 23.55 -24.19 -23.05
C THR A 255 22.85 -25.45 -22.53
N GLY A 256 23.55 -26.27 -21.73
CA GLY A 256 22.88 -27.36 -21.03
C GLY A 256 21.79 -26.86 -20.08
N LEU A 257 21.94 -25.64 -19.55
CA LEU A 257 20.96 -25.02 -18.69
C LEU A 257 19.64 -24.72 -19.44
N SER A 258 19.71 -24.10 -20.61
CA SER A 258 18.51 -23.76 -21.40
C SER A 258 17.83 -25.00 -21.99
N ARG A 259 18.57 -26.07 -22.25
CA ARG A 259 18.01 -27.31 -22.81
C ARG A 259 17.28 -28.19 -21.80
N PHE A 260 17.79 -28.29 -20.57
CA PHE A 260 17.32 -29.27 -19.58
C PHE A 260 16.68 -28.64 -18.35
N TYR A 261 16.98 -27.36 -18.07
CA TYR A 261 16.59 -26.67 -16.84
C TYR A 261 16.04 -25.27 -17.12
N LEU A 262 15.40 -25.04 -18.28
CA LEU A 262 14.88 -23.73 -18.67
C LEU A 262 13.93 -23.14 -17.60
N GLU A 263 13.07 -23.99 -17.04
CA GLU A 263 12.01 -23.61 -16.10
C GLU A 263 12.44 -23.60 -14.62
N ALA A 264 13.56 -24.31 -14.32
CA ALA A 264 14.14 -24.36 -12.98
C ALA A 264 15.68 -24.24 -13.00
N PRO A 265 16.22 -23.11 -13.53
CA PRO A 265 17.65 -23.01 -13.82
C PRO A 265 18.56 -23.10 -12.59
N VAL A 266 18.13 -22.58 -11.43
CA VAL A 266 18.93 -22.64 -10.20
C VAL A 266 18.93 -24.07 -9.62
N LEU A 267 17.87 -24.86 -9.86
CA LEU A 267 17.86 -26.28 -9.54
C LEU A 267 18.87 -27.06 -10.39
N GLY A 268 18.97 -26.72 -11.69
CA GLY A 268 19.99 -27.31 -12.57
C GLY A 268 21.40 -27.10 -12.03
N ILE A 269 21.72 -25.88 -11.55
CA ILE A 269 23.03 -25.64 -10.91
C ILE A 269 23.23 -26.55 -9.68
N ALA A 270 22.19 -26.71 -8.86
CA ALA A 270 22.27 -27.56 -7.67
C ALA A 270 22.54 -29.03 -8.02
N GLU A 271 21.93 -29.54 -9.10
CA GLU A 271 22.11 -30.94 -9.56
C GLU A 271 23.43 -31.15 -10.32
N SER A 272 24.15 -30.12 -10.70
CA SER A 272 25.42 -30.25 -11.43
C SER A 272 26.65 -30.51 -10.54
N PHE A 273 26.51 -30.49 -9.21
CA PHE A 273 27.61 -30.80 -8.30
C PHE A 273 27.96 -32.31 -8.33
N ASP A 274 29.23 -32.63 -8.52
CA ASP A 274 29.72 -34.05 -8.53
C ASP A 274 29.59 -34.72 -7.18
N THR A 275 29.63 -33.97 -6.08
CA THR A 275 29.55 -34.49 -4.73
C THR A 275 28.08 -34.66 -4.32
N ALA A 276 27.63 -35.90 -4.22
CA ALA A 276 26.21 -36.25 -4.00
C ALA A 276 25.56 -35.52 -2.82
N TRP A 277 26.22 -35.44 -1.65
CA TRP A 277 25.62 -34.77 -0.49
C TRP A 277 25.51 -33.23 -0.70
N VAL A 278 26.41 -32.63 -1.48
CA VAL A 278 26.35 -31.19 -1.84
C VAL A 278 25.20 -30.95 -2.81
N ALA A 279 25.09 -31.80 -3.84
CA ALA A 279 23.99 -31.75 -4.81
C ALA A 279 22.64 -31.89 -4.10
N ASP A 280 22.48 -32.92 -3.25
CA ASP A 280 21.26 -33.16 -2.50
C ASP A 280 20.93 -31.99 -1.54
N PHE A 281 21.91 -31.46 -0.83
CA PHE A 281 21.72 -30.31 0.05
C PHE A 281 21.18 -29.12 -0.73
N PHE A 282 21.83 -28.70 -1.82
CA PHE A 282 21.38 -27.58 -2.62
C PHE A 282 20.07 -27.87 -3.33
N LYS A 283 19.88 -29.04 -3.89
CA LYS A 283 18.65 -29.48 -4.55
C LYS A 283 17.43 -29.24 -3.66
N TYR A 284 17.41 -29.80 -2.47
CA TYR A 284 16.25 -29.72 -1.59
C TYR A 284 16.09 -28.35 -0.93
N THR A 285 17.19 -27.72 -0.50
CA THR A 285 17.12 -26.41 0.14
C THR A 285 16.72 -25.31 -0.83
N ILE A 286 17.27 -25.30 -2.06
CA ILE A 286 16.88 -24.37 -3.12
C ILE A 286 15.45 -24.60 -3.54
N SER A 287 15.01 -25.85 -3.68
CA SER A 287 13.62 -26.14 -4.08
C SER A 287 12.62 -25.61 -3.06
N ILE A 288 12.88 -25.76 -1.76
CA ILE A 288 12.03 -25.19 -0.71
C ILE A 288 12.06 -23.67 -0.75
N ALA A 289 13.26 -23.07 -0.79
CA ALA A 289 13.44 -21.62 -0.78
C ALA A 289 12.82 -20.97 -2.02
N ALA A 290 13.10 -21.49 -3.22
CA ALA A 290 12.56 -21.02 -4.49
C ALA A 290 11.02 -21.09 -4.49
N THR A 291 10.44 -22.25 -4.15
CA THR A 291 8.98 -22.40 -4.08
C THR A 291 8.35 -21.39 -3.12
N ALA A 292 8.90 -21.26 -1.92
CA ALA A 292 8.39 -20.32 -0.93
C ALA A 292 8.51 -18.84 -1.40
N THR A 293 9.64 -18.50 -2.01
CA THR A 293 9.92 -17.15 -2.51
C THR A 293 9.06 -16.83 -3.73
N LEU A 294 8.87 -17.76 -4.66
CA LEU A 294 7.99 -17.62 -5.83
C LEU A 294 6.51 -17.44 -5.41
N ILE A 295 6.02 -18.23 -4.46
CA ILE A 295 4.66 -18.05 -3.92
C ILE A 295 4.52 -16.71 -3.20
N ALA A 296 5.56 -16.26 -2.47
CA ALA A 296 5.57 -14.95 -1.84
C ALA A 296 5.57 -13.81 -2.87
N ALA A 297 6.27 -13.98 -4.00
CA ALA A 297 6.27 -13.03 -5.11
C ALA A 297 4.90 -12.97 -5.80
N ALA A 298 4.26 -14.11 -6.10
CA ALA A 298 2.89 -14.17 -6.60
C ALA A 298 1.91 -13.43 -5.69
N ASN A 299 2.06 -13.61 -4.37
CA ASN A 299 1.23 -12.93 -3.39
C ASN A 299 1.48 -11.41 -3.35
N SER A 300 2.72 -10.96 -3.50
CA SER A 300 3.09 -9.55 -3.59
C SER A 300 2.59 -8.91 -4.89
N ALA A 301 2.69 -9.61 -6.02
CA ALA A 301 2.14 -9.20 -7.30
C ALA A 301 0.62 -9.03 -7.25
N MET A 302 -0.10 -10.00 -6.67
CA MET A 302 -1.56 -9.93 -6.48
C MET A 302 -1.96 -8.75 -5.59
N LEU A 303 -1.19 -8.44 -4.55
CA LEU A 303 -1.40 -7.27 -3.70
C LEU A 303 -1.19 -5.96 -4.49
N GLY A 304 -0.10 -5.86 -5.26
CA GLY A 304 0.19 -4.72 -6.13
C GLY A 304 -0.91 -4.50 -7.16
N LEU A 305 -1.30 -5.56 -7.84
CA LEU A 305 -2.40 -5.58 -8.81
C LEU A 305 -3.71 -5.07 -8.19
N SER A 306 -4.09 -5.62 -7.04
CA SER A 306 -5.35 -5.27 -6.40
C SER A 306 -5.43 -3.78 -6.01
N ARG A 307 -4.32 -3.20 -5.57
CA ARG A 307 -4.20 -1.77 -5.23
C ARG A 307 -4.24 -0.88 -6.47
N LEU A 308 -3.47 -1.26 -7.50
CA LEU A 308 -3.43 -0.53 -8.76
C LEU A 308 -4.79 -0.52 -9.44
N ALA A 309 -5.40 -1.69 -9.61
CA ALA A 309 -6.70 -1.84 -10.25
C ALA A 309 -7.82 -1.11 -9.46
N TYR A 310 -7.77 -1.13 -8.12
CA TYR A 310 -8.66 -0.34 -7.28
C TYR A 310 -8.46 1.16 -7.49
N SER A 311 -7.20 1.63 -7.64
CA SER A 311 -6.91 3.03 -7.96
C SER A 311 -7.48 3.44 -9.32
N LEU A 312 -7.32 2.60 -10.35
CA LEU A 312 -7.91 2.84 -11.68
C LEU A 312 -9.45 2.93 -11.61
N SER A 313 -10.09 2.05 -10.84
CA SER A 313 -11.54 2.06 -10.61
C SER A 313 -11.99 3.35 -9.91
N ARG A 314 -11.30 3.77 -8.84
CA ARG A 314 -11.61 5.03 -8.14
C ARG A 314 -11.45 6.27 -9.02
N ASN A 315 -10.44 6.27 -9.89
CA ASN A 315 -10.18 7.35 -10.83
C ASN A 315 -11.13 7.33 -12.04
N ARG A 316 -12.14 6.44 -12.04
CA ARG A 316 -13.09 6.29 -13.16
C ARG A 316 -12.39 5.98 -14.49
N GLN A 317 -11.30 5.24 -14.46
CA GLN A 317 -10.56 4.77 -15.62
C GLN A 317 -11.05 3.40 -16.11
N ILE A 318 -11.53 2.57 -15.17
CA ILE A 318 -12.26 1.31 -15.43
C ILE A 318 -13.59 1.32 -14.70
N PRO A 319 -14.54 0.45 -15.06
CA PRO A 319 -15.85 0.40 -14.42
C PRO A 319 -15.76 0.30 -12.89
N SER A 320 -16.41 1.22 -12.18
CA SER A 320 -16.36 1.29 -10.72
C SER A 320 -16.92 0.04 -10.03
N ALA A 321 -17.79 -0.71 -10.71
CA ALA A 321 -18.31 -1.99 -10.23
C ALA A 321 -17.20 -3.04 -10.01
N LEU A 322 -16.11 -2.99 -10.80
CA LEU A 322 -14.96 -3.87 -10.64
C LEU A 322 -14.21 -3.61 -9.32
N GLY A 323 -14.20 -2.35 -8.87
CA GLY A 323 -13.57 -1.94 -7.61
C GLY A 323 -14.40 -2.22 -6.35
N ARG A 324 -15.48 -3.00 -6.44
CA ARG A 324 -16.28 -3.35 -5.26
C ARG A 324 -15.44 -4.06 -4.21
N LEU A 325 -15.56 -3.57 -2.97
CA LEU A 325 -14.88 -4.16 -1.83
C LEU A 325 -15.71 -5.29 -1.24
N HIS A 326 -15.03 -6.30 -0.72
CA HIS A 326 -15.69 -7.40 0.00
C HIS A 326 -16.35 -6.85 1.28
N PRO A 327 -17.64 -7.17 1.56
CA PRO A 327 -18.42 -6.52 2.63
C PRO A 327 -17.77 -6.60 4.02
N THR A 328 -17.10 -7.71 4.34
CA THR A 328 -16.51 -7.94 5.67
C THR A 328 -15.00 -7.76 5.72
N ARG A 329 -14.30 -7.76 4.57
CA ARG A 329 -12.82 -7.78 4.52
C ARG A 329 -12.21 -6.54 3.87
N SER A 330 -13.05 -5.69 3.26
CA SER A 330 -12.64 -4.44 2.59
C SER A 330 -11.52 -4.64 1.54
N THR A 331 -11.49 -5.80 0.88
CA THR A 331 -10.56 -6.13 -0.20
C THR A 331 -11.28 -6.07 -1.56
N PRO A 332 -10.64 -5.65 -2.67
CA PRO A 332 -11.24 -5.58 -4.00
C PRO A 332 -11.33 -6.97 -4.64
N PHE A 333 -12.19 -7.83 -4.12
CA PHE A 333 -12.26 -9.26 -4.44
C PHE A 333 -12.57 -9.55 -5.92
N VAL A 334 -13.38 -8.70 -6.57
CA VAL A 334 -13.74 -8.90 -7.99
C VAL A 334 -12.49 -8.83 -8.87
N LEU A 335 -11.65 -7.81 -8.66
CA LEU A 335 -10.41 -7.64 -9.41
C LEU A 335 -9.41 -8.77 -9.14
N ILE A 336 -9.33 -9.25 -7.89
CA ILE A 336 -8.48 -10.39 -7.52
C ILE A 336 -8.93 -11.67 -8.25
N VAL A 337 -10.24 -11.94 -8.30
CA VAL A 337 -10.78 -13.12 -8.99
C VAL A 337 -10.53 -13.03 -10.50
N ILE A 338 -10.80 -11.89 -11.13
CA ILE A 338 -10.55 -11.69 -12.57
C ILE A 338 -9.06 -11.92 -12.89
N ALA A 339 -8.17 -11.33 -12.11
CA ALA A 339 -6.73 -11.50 -12.30
C ALA A 339 -6.29 -12.96 -12.14
N ALA A 340 -6.83 -13.68 -11.14
CA ALA A 340 -6.54 -15.09 -10.93
C ALA A 340 -7.03 -15.96 -12.11
N VAL A 341 -8.20 -15.67 -12.67
CA VAL A 341 -8.72 -16.39 -13.84
C VAL A 341 -7.85 -16.14 -15.07
N ILE A 342 -7.44 -14.88 -15.32
CA ILE A 342 -6.57 -14.57 -16.46
C ILE A 342 -5.18 -15.19 -16.26
N ALA A 343 -4.58 -15.08 -15.08
CA ALA A 343 -3.30 -15.72 -14.78
C ALA A 343 -3.36 -17.24 -14.93
N GLY A 344 -4.45 -17.87 -14.47
CA GLY A 344 -4.68 -19.29 -14.66
C GLY A 344 -4.80 -19.69 -16.14
N ALA A 345 -5.50 -18.91 -16.95
CA ALA A 345 -5.62 -19.15 -18.39
C ALA A 345 -4.27 -19.05 -19.11
N LEU A 346 -3.39 -18.16 -18.65
CA LEU A 346 -2.06 -17.97 -19.23
C LEU A 346 -1.06 -19.09 -18.87
N ILE A 347 -1.33 -19.88 -17.84
CA ILE A 347 -0.51 -21.05 -17.47
C ILE A 347 -0.77 -22.24 -18.40
N VAL A 348 -1.98 -22.36 -18.97
CA VAL A 348 -2.39 -23.54 -19.76
C VAL A 348 -1.48 -23.87 -20.94
N PRO A 349 -0.85 -22.90 -21.67
CA PRO A 349 0.08 -23.24 -22.75
C PRO A 349 1.39 -23.92 -22.32
N GLU A 350 1.74 -23.94 -21.03
CA GLU A 350 2.99 -24.53 -20.49
C GLU A 350 4.26 -23.97 -21.16
N ASP A 351 4.28 -22.69 -21.51
CA ASP A 351 5.38 -22.05 -22.24
C ASP A 351 5.93 -20.86 -21.44
N LEU A 352 7.07 -21.08 -20.78
CA LEU A 352 7.73 -20.07 -19.95
C LEU A 352 8.25 -18.91 -20.78
N ASP A 353 8.83 -19.17 -21.95
CA ASP A 353 9.37 -18.13 -22.83
C ASP A 353 8.24 -17.21 -23.31
N PHE A 354 7.10 -17.80 -23.70
CA PHE A 354 5.89 -17.06 -24.04
C PHE A 354 5.43 -16.13 -22.90
N LEU A 355 5.38 -16.65 -21.68
CA LEU A 355 4.97 -15.85 -20.51
C LEU A 355 5.96 -14.71 -20.23
N VAL A 356 7.25 -15.01 -20.23
CA VAL A 356 8.30 -14.02 -19.91
C VAL A 356 8.38 -12.92 -21.00
N GLY A 357 8.15 -13.27 -22.26
CA GLY A 357 8.08 -12.29 -23.33
C GLY A 357 6.90 -11.31 -23.18
N ILE A 358 5.72 -11.79 -22.79
CA ILE A 358 4.56 -10.90 -22.52
C ILE A 358 4.81 -10.07 -21.24
N TYR A 359 5.45 -10.64 -20.24
CA TYR A 359 5.87 -9.93 -19.03
C TYR A 359 6.74 -8.73 -19.39
N ALA A 360 7.75 -8.94 -20.27
CA ALA A 360 8.62 -7.87 -20.74
C ALA A 360 7.87 -6.76 -21.47
N PHE A 361 6.83 -7.07 -22.23
CA PHE A 361 6.01 -6.06 -22.93
C PHE A 361 5.37 -5.07 -21.94
N GLY A 362 4.67 -5.56 -20.91
CA GLY A 362 3.96 -4.71 -19.95
C GLY A 362 4.89 -3.84 -19.12
N ALA A 363 5.92 -4.45 -18.57
CA ALA A 363 6.88 -3.79 -17.68
C ALA A 363 7.73 -2.72 -18.37
N LEU A 364 8.29 -3.02 -19.56
CA LEU A 364 9.11 -2.06 -20.30
C LEU A 364 8.28 -0.86 -20.78
N LEU A 365 7.01 -1.06 -21.16
CA LEU A 365 6.12 0.05 -21.50
C LEU A 365 5.85 0.93 -20.27
N GLY A 366 5.57 0.33 -19.11
CA GLY A 366 5.39 1.04 -17.84
C GLY A 366 6.62 1.85 -17.44
N LEU A 367 7.81 1.25 -17.52
CA LEU A 367 9.09 1.90 -17.24
C LEU A 367 9.37 3.07 -18.19
N THR A 368 9.11 2.88 -19.48
CA THR A 368 9.28 3.94 -20.48
C THR A 368 8.41 5.15 -20.13
N ILE A 369 7.13 4.92 -19.82
CA ILE A 369 6.21 5.99 -19.45
C ILE A 369 6.64 6.63 -18.11
N ALA A 370 7.15 5.88 -17.16
CA ALA A 370 7.64 6.41 -15.88
C ALA A 370 8.81 7.38 -16.10
N HIS A 371 9.82 6.98 -16.88
CA HIS A 371 10.95 7.84 -17.22
C HIS A 371 10.53 9.11 -17.95
N LEU A 372 9.69 8.99 -18.97
CA LEU A 372 9.15 10.13 -19.73
C LEU A 372 8.32 11.07 -18.85
N SER A 373 7.60 10.50 -17.87
CA SER A 373 6.79 11.30 -16.92
C SER A 373 7.67 12.17 -16.04
N ILE A 374 8.79 11.65 -15.54
CA ILE A 374 9.71 12.44 -14.72
C ILE A 374 10.40 13.54 -15.53
N ILE A 375 10.77 13.25 -16.77
CA ILE A 375 11.29 14.28 -17.69
C ILE A 375 10.23 15.38 -17.86
N SER A 376 8.98 15.03 -18.15
CA SER A 376 7.88 15.98 -18.34
C SER A 376 7.59 16.82 -17.08
N LEU A 377 7.61 16.20 -15.89
CA LEU A 377 7.38 16.87 -14.60
C LEU A 377 8.46 17.91 -14.27
N ARG A 378 9.70 17.72 -14.76
CA ARG A 378 10.76 18.72 -14.61
C ARG A 378 10.49 20.02 -15.34
N TYR A 379 9.65 20.00 -16.38
CA TYR A 379 9.22 21.16 -17.15
C TYR A 379 7.86 21.70 -16.71
N ARG A 380 6.96 20.83 -16.24
CA ARG A 380 5.60 21.25 -15.83
C ARG A 380 5.54 21.80 -14.40
N GLU A 381 6.37 21.25 -13.52
CA GLU A 381 6.42 21.62 -12.09
C GLU A 381 7.87 21.95 -11.68
N PRO A 382 8.54 22.96 -12.29
CA PRO A 382 9.95 23.25 -12.05
C PRO A 382 10.21 23.69 -10.61
N ASP A 383 9.30 24.47 -10.02
CA ASP A 383 9.45 25.10 -8.70
C ASP A 383 8.98 24.22 -7.54
N LYS A 384 8.36 23.06 -7.84
CA LYS A 384 7.86 22.17 -6.79
C LYS A 384 9.00 21.56 -6.00
N GLN A 385 8.94 21.69 -4.69
CA GLN A 385 9.96 21.15 -3.79
C GLN A 385 10.04 19.61 -3.91
N ARG A 386 11.26 19.13 -4.13
CA ARG A 386 11.60 17.71 -4.24
C ARG A 386 12.54 17.33 -3.11
N PHE A 387 12.24 16.32 -2.34
CA PHE A 387 13.21 15.83 -1.36
C PHE A 387 14.30 14.95 -1.99
N TYR A 388 14.08 14.48 -3.23
CA TYR A 388 15.09 13.79 -4.04
C TYR A 388 14.98 14.25 -5.48
N SER A 389 16.13 14.55 -6.08
CA SER A 389 16.31 14.85 -7.49
C SER A 389 17.27 13.85 -8.09
N VAL A 390 16.95 13.31 -9.27
CA VAL A 390 17.86 12.47 -10.05
C VAL A 390 19.14 13.27 -10.32
N PRO A 391 20.32 12.72 -10.03
CA PRO A 391 21.61 13.40 -10.28
C PRO A 391 21.87 13.59 -11.78
N LEU A 392 22.95 14.29 -12.12
CA LEU A 392 23.36 14.54 -13.51
C LEU A 392 22.25 15.21 -14.34
N SER A 393 21.63 16.25 -13.80
CA SER A 393 20.62 17.02 -14.51
C SER A 393 21.26 18.23 -15.19
N VAL A 394 20.96 18.42 -16.49
CA VAL A 394 21.45 19.53 -17.31
C VAL A 394 20.36 20.57 -17.51
N PRO A 395 20.62 21.87 -17.27
CA PRO A 395 19.66 22.93 -17.59
C PRO A 395 19.39 22.95 -19.09
N PHE A 396 18.10 22.89 -19.49
CA PHE A 396 17.72 22.89 -20.89
C PHE A 396 16.33 23.52 -21.07
N ARG A 397 16.21 24.56 -21.92
CA ARG A 397 14.94 25.22 -22.34
C ARG A 397 13.99 25.56 -21.19
N GLY A 398 14.49 26.18 -20.12
CA GLY A 398 13.65 26.64 -18.98
C GLY A 398 13.29 25.57 -17.97
N GLY A 399 13.86 24.37 -18.07
CA GLY A 399 13.75 23.27 -17.13
C GLY A 399 15.08 22.60 -16.86
N SER A 400 15.06 21.44 -16.22
CA SER A 400 16.26 20.59 -16.01
C SER A 400 16.04 19.20 -16.58
N LEU A 401 16.90 18.78 -17.50
CA LEU A 401 16.85 17.47 -18.15
C LEU A 401 17.64 16.44 -17.31
N PRO A 402 16.98 15.46 -16.67
CA PRO A 402 17.65 14.42 -15.89
C PRO A 402 18.24 13.34 -16.82
N LEU A 403 19.56 13.39 -17.08
CA LEU A 403 20.21 12.46 -18.02
C LEU A 403 19.94 10.97 -17.69
N PRO A 404 20.00 10.50 -16.42
CA PRO A 404 19.65 9.12 -16.09
C PRO A 404 18.24 8.72 -16.52
N ALA A 405 17.24 9.61 -16.38
CA ALA A 405 15.88 9.33 -16.82
C ALA A 405 15.76 9.32 -18.37
N VAL A 406 16.54 10.16 -19.06
CA VAL A 406 16.60 10.15 -20.55
C VAL A 406 17.20 8.84 -21.04
N VAL A 407 18.35 8.44 -20.50
CA VAL A 407 19.00 7.15 -20.84
C VAL A 407 18.04 5.99 -20.51
N GLY A 408 17.41 6.02 -19.35
CA GLY A 408 16.39 5.03 -18.95
C GLY A 408 15.24 4.95 -19.94
N ALA A 409 14.68 6.08 -20.37
CA ALA A 409 13.59 6.13 -21.36
C ALA A 409 14.00 5.54 -22.72
N VAL A 410 15.20 5.88 -23.20
CA VAL A 410 15.70 5.37 -24.48
C VAL A 410 15.94 3.87 -24.42
N LEU A 411 16.62 3.38 -23.38
CA LEU A 411 16.93 1.96 -23.24
C LEU A 411 15.67 1.11 -23.03
N SER A 412 14.72 1.56 -22.19
CA SER A 412 13.45 0.83 -22.00
C SER A 412 12.60 0.82 -23.25
N ALA A 413 12.53 1.93 -23.98
CA ALA A 413 11.80 1.99 -25.25
C ALA A 413 12.45 1.10 -26.33
N ALA A 414 13.78 1.10 -26.44
CA ALA A 414 14.51 0.25 -27.38
C ALA A 414 14.31 -1.24 -27.04
N ALA A 415 14.42 -1.61 -25.76
CA ALA A 415 14.15 -2.97 -25.30
C ALA A 415 12.69 -3.37 -25.56
N TRP A 416 11.74 -2.49 -25.31
CA TRP A 416 10.32 -2.74 -25.61
C TRP A 416 10.08 -2.99 -27.10
N VAL A 417 10.64 -2.16 -27.98
CA VAL A 417 10.55 -2.33 -29.44
C VAL A 417 11.17 -3.67 -29.87
N SER A 418 12.32 -4.03 -29.30
CA SER A 418 12.95 -5.31 -29.57
C SER A 418 12.06 -6.49 -29.19
N VAL A 419 11.50 -6.48 -27.98
CA VAL A 419 10.57 -7.53 -27.51
C VAL A 419 9.34 -7.63 -28.43
N VAL A 420 8.78 -6.51 -28.87
CA VAL A 420 7.65 -6.50 -29.83
C VAL A 420 8.02 -7.10 -31.18
N ILE A 421 9.22 -6.84 -31.68
CA ILE A 421 9.68 -7.35 -32.99
C ILE A 421 10.01 -8.84 -32.88
N THR A 422 10.74 -9.25 -31.86
CA THR A 422 11.31 -10.61 -31.74
C THR A 422 10.31 -11.61 -31.20
N HIS A 423 9.40 -11.21 -30.30
CA HIS A 423 8.53 -12.14 -29.55
C HIS A 423 7.06 -12.06 -29.99
N ALA A 424 6.55 -13.13 -30.59
CA ALA A 424 5.17 -13.18 -31.11
C ALA A 424 4.09 -13.02 -30.03
N GLY A 425 4.28 -13.67 -28.86
CA GLY A 425 3.36 -13.56 -27.72
C GLY A 425 3.23 -12.12 -27.22
N ALA A 426 4.36 -11.42 -27.04
CA ALA A 426 4.38 -10.02 -26.66
C ALA A 426 3.60 -9.15 -27.66
N ARG A 427 3.79 -9.41 -28.95
CA ARG A 427 3.14 -8.67 -30.03
C ARG A 427 1.62 -8.87 -30.05
N TYR A 428 1.16 -10.11 -30.03
CA TYR A 428 -0.28 -10.38 -30.16
C TYR A 428 -1.04 -10.17 -28.85
N VAL A 429 -0.55 -10.75 -27.76
CA VAL A 429 -1.23 -10.62 -26.46
C VAL A 429 -1.05 -9.21 -25.88
N GLY A 430 0.16 -8.63 -25.99
CA GLY A 430 0.42 -7.28 -25.49
C GLY A 430 -0.44 -6.21 -26.17
N PHE A 431 -0.45 -6.17 -27.50
CA PHE A 431 -1.31 -5.21 -28.21
C PHE A 431 -2.78 -5.53 -28.09
N GLY A 432 -3.18 -6.81 -28.07
CA GLY A 432 -4.56 -7.23 -27.81
C GLY A 432 -5.06 -6.72 -26.46
N TRP A 433 -4.23 -6.88 -25.41
CA TRP A 433 -4.51 -6.37 -24.06
C TRP A 433 -4.63 -4.85 -24.06
N MET A 434 -3.69 -4.14 -24.69
CA MET A 434 -3.73 -2.67 -24.73
C MET A 434 -4.95 -2.16 -25.53
N ALA A 435 -5.29 -2.79 -26.64
CA ALA A 435 -6.48 -2.44 -27.43
C ALA A 435 -7.78 -2.67 -26.62
N PHE A 436 -7.90 -3.82 -25.96
CA PHE A 436 -9.03 -4.12 -25.08
C PHE A 436 -9.17 -3.08 -23.97
N GLY A 437 -8.05 -2.75 -23.29
CA GLY A 437 -8.05 -1.72 -22.24
C GLY A 437 -8.46 -0.35 -22.78
N LEU A 438 -7.91 0.06 -23.92
CA LEU A 438 -8.21 1.37 -24.51
C LEU A 438 -9.69 1.48 -24.91
N VAL A 439 -10.25 0.44 -25.52
CA VAL A 439 -11.69 0.38 -25.87
C VAL A 439 -12.54 0.47 -24.60
N THR A 440 -12.20 -0.30 -23.57
CA THR A 440 -12.91 -0.27 -22.28
C THR A 440 -12.83 1.12 -21.65
N TYR A 441 -11.66 1.75 -21.63
CA TYR A 441 -11.45 3.09 -21.11
C TYR A 441 -12.30 4.13 -21.85
N VAL A 442 -12.22 4.16 -23.18
CA VAL A 442 -12.95 5.13 -24.00
C VAL A 442 -14.46 4.95 -23.84
N ALA A 443 -14.94 3.72 -23.95
CA ALA A 443 -16.36 3.40 -23.77
C ALA A 443 -16.86 3.83 -22.39
N TYR A 444 -16.17 3.43 -21.33
CA TYR A 444 -16.57 3.75 -19.97
C TYR A 444 -16.52 5.26 -19.68
N ARG A 445 -15.46 5.97 -20.08
CA ARG A 445 -15.35 7.42 -19.86
C ARG A 445 -16.44 8.19 -20.62
N ARG A 446 -16.78 7.76 -21.83
CA ARG A 446 -17.87 8.37 -22.62
C ARG A 446 -19.24 8.12 -21.98
N THR A 447 -19.53 6.91 -21.54
CA THR A 447 -20.81 6.61 -20.86
C THR A 447 -20.97 7.37 -19.54
N GLN A 448 -19.84 7.72 -18.88
CA GLN A 448 -19.85 8.53 -17.66
C GLN A 448 -19.80 10.05 -17.93
N GLY A 449 -19.83 10.49 -19.16
CA GLY A 449 -19.72 11.92 -19.53
C GLY A 449 -18.40 12.57 -19.13
N LYS A 450 -17.31 11.78 -18.97
CA LYS A 450 -16.01 12.26 -18.53
C LYS A 450 -15.06 12.48 -19.72
N SER A 451 -14.25 13.55 -19.62
CA SER A 451 -13.20 13.80 -20.61
C SER A 451 -12.17 12.68 -20.64
N LEU A 452 -11.70 12.28 -21.83
CA LEU A 452 -10.65 11.27 -21.98
C LEU A 452 -9.27 11.74 -21.49
N LEU A 453 -9.00 13.05 -21.53
CA LEU A 453 -7.67 13.60 -21.23
C LEU A 453 -7.63 14.34 -19.89
N LYS A 454 -8.76 14.89 -19.43
CA LYS A 454 -8.80 15.68 -18.19
C LYS A 454 -8.95 14.78 -16.97
N ARG A 455 -8.19 15.10 -15.93
CA ARG A 455 -8.33 14.51 -14.60
C ARG A 455 -9.75 14.76 -14.09
N VAL A 456 -10.33 13.79 -13.40
CA VAL A 456 -11.51 14.01 -12.55
C VAL A 456 -11.00 14.72 -11.30
N VAL A 457 -11.04 16.03 -11.28
CA VAL A 457 -10.77 16.85 -10.10
C VAL A 457 -12.11 17.09 -9.44
N VAL A 458 -12.21 16.85 -8.14
CA VAL A 458 -13.24 17.48 -7.32
C VAL A 458 -12.96 18.98 -7.44
N PRO A 459 -13.89 19.81 -7.93
CA PRO A 459 -13.64 21.24 -8.06
C PRO A 459 -13.14 21.78 -6.72
N GLU A 460 -12.09 22.61 -6.74
CA GLU A 460 -11.60 23.29 -5.54
C GLU A 460 -12.69 24.09 -4.83
N ALA A 461 -13.70 24.55 -5.59
CA ALA A 461 -14.92 25.15 -5.08
C ALA A 461 -15.82 24.16 -4.30
N ALA A 462 -15.69 22.84 -4.53
CA ALA A 462 -16.38 21.82 -3.72
C ALA A 462 -15.51 21.31 -2.54
N LEU A 463 -14.21 21.67 -2.53
CA LEU A 463 -13.29 21.48 -1.39
C LEU A 463 -13.10 22.79 -0.62
N LYS A 464 -13.29 23.93 -1.27
CA LYS A 464 -13.69 25.20 -0.73
C LYS A 464 -15.24 25.21 -0.71
N LEU A 465 -15.87 24.43 0.12
CA LEU A 465 -16.78 25.06 1.06
C LEU A 465 -15.94 26.22 1.63
N GLU A 466 -16.33 27.45 1.26
CA GLU A 466 -15.88 28.60 2.02
C GLU A 466 -15.91 28.14 3.47
N ARG A 467 -14.76 28.02 4.07
CA ARG A 467 -14.67 28.12 5.50
C ARG A 467 -14.97 29.60 5.76
N ASP A 468 -16.21 29.98 5.65
CA ASP A 468 -16.78 30.81 6.69
C ASP A 468 -16.40 30.03 7.95
N GLU A 469 -15.66 30.65 8.82
CA GLU A 469 -15.32 30.07 10.11
C GLU A 469 -16.61 29.42 10.57
N LEU A 470 -16.59 28.07 10.84
CA LEU A 470 -17.78 27.32 11.18
C LEU A 470 -18.22 27.83 12.55
N GLU A 471 -18.93 28.95 12.56
CA GLU A 471 -19.53 29.59 13.71
C GLU A 471 -20.99 29.16 13.74
N TYR A 472 -21.36 28.47 14.79
CA TYR A 472 -22.74 28.03 15.01
C TYR A 472 -23.41 28.95 16.03
N GLY A 473 -24.52 29.56 15.67
CA GLY A 473 -25.35 30.38 16.57
C GLY A 473 -26.04 29.55 17.64
N SER A 474 -26.27 28.23 17.41
CA SER A 474 -26.89 27.33 18.39
C SER A 474 -26.36 25.90 18.33
N ILE A 475 -25.86 25.39 19.46
CA ILE A 475 -25.24 24.07 19.58
C ILE A 475 -25.88 23.28 20.72
N LEU A 476 -26.32 22.03 20.46
CA LEU A 476 -26.81 21.12 21.50
C LEU A 476 -25.68 20.22 22.00
N VAL A 477 -25.49 20.17 23.31
CA VAL A 477 -24.48 19.30 23.97
C VAL A 477 -25.18 18.39 24.97
N PRO A 478 -25.43 17.11 24.64
CA PRO A 478 -25.96 16.15 25.60
C PRO A 478 -24.87 15.69 26.55
N LEU A 479 -25.12 15.88 27.85
CA LEU A 479 -24.20 15.54 28.93
C LEU A 479 -24.41 14.11 29.41
N THR A 480 -23.32 13.44 29.74
CA THR A 480 -23.28 12.04 30.20
C THR A 480 -22.88 11.89 31.67
N GLY A 481 -22.38 12.95 32.29
CA GLY A 481 -21.85 12.92 33.66
C GLY A 481 -20.45 12.33 33.75
N THR A 482 -19.71 12.33 32.63
CA THR A 482 -18.33 11.87 32.53
C THR A 482 -17.37 13.06 32.37
N PRO A 483 -16.06 12.89 32.58
CA PRO A 483 -15.07 13.93 32.31
C PRO A 483 -15.09 14.47 30.86
N LEU A 484 -15.64 13.70 29.92
CA LEU A 484 -15.79 14.10 28.52
C LEU A 484 -16.80 15.24 28.31
N ASP A 485 -17.68 15.48 29.29
CA ASP A 485 -18.64 16.59 29.21
C ASP A 485 -17.93 17.95 29.09
N ASP A 486 -16.80 18.13 29.78
CA ASP A 486 -16.02 19.35 29.72
C ASP A 486 -15.39 19.56 28.32
N ASP A 487 -14.86 18.48 27.71
CA ASP A 487 -14.28 18.53 26.36
C ASP A 487 -15.34 18.83 25.30
N MET A 488 -16.57 18.30 25.47
CA MET A 488 -17.69 18.60 24.59
C MET A 488 -18.11 20.06 24.69
N ILE A 489 -18.22 20.60 25.90
CA ILE A 489 -18.60 22.01 26.12
C ILE A 489 -17.50 22.94 25.62
N GLN A 490 -16.21 22.65 25.87
CA GLN A 490 -15.09 23.42 25.33
C GLN A 490 -15.08 23.42 23.80
N THR A 491 -15.36 22.26 23.19
CA THR A 491 -15.46 22.17 21.74
C THR A 491 -16.63 22.99 21.21
N ALA A 492 -17.78 22.92 21.87
CA ALA A 492 -18.93 23.75 21.51
C ALA A 492 -18.62 25.24 21.67
N GLY A 493 -17.94 25.64 22.76
CA GLY A 493 -17.57 27.04 22.99
C GLY A 493 -16.61 27.59 21.92
N ARG A 494 -15.68 26.76 21.40
CA ARG A 494 -14.77 27.15 20.30
C ARG A 494 -15.47 27.24 18.95
N LEU A 495 -16.59 26.56 18.77
CA LEU A 495 -17.37 26.53 17.54
C LEU A 495 -18.57 27.49 17.58
N ALA A 496 -18.85 28.04 18.74
CA ALA A 496 -19.89 29.02 18.92
C ALA A 496 -19.42 30.39 18.38
N GLY A 497 -20.11 30.92 17.41
CA GLY A 497 -19.86 32.23 16.81
C GLY A 497 -20.95 33.22 17.15
N GLU A 498 -20.66 34.50 16.96
CA GLU A 498 -21.67 35.57 17.00
C GLU A 498 -22.63 35.40 15.82
N ASP A 499 -23.90 35.17 16.09
CA ASP A 499 -24.93 35.18 15.05
C ASP A 499 -25.14 36.62 14.55
N ARG A 500 -24.36 37.00 13.51
CA ARG A 500 -24.51 38.29 12.83
C ARG A 500 -25.66 38.22 11.85
N ASP A 501 -26.88 38.21 12.37
CA ASP A 501 -28.02 38.60 11.55
C ASP A 501 -27.97 40.12 11.30
N GLU A 502 -27.49 40.55 10.12
CA GLU A 502 -27.37 41.92 9.67
C GLU A 502 -28.69 42.69 9.59
N GLY A 503 -29.71 42.31 10.34
CA GLY A 503 -31.05 42.92 10.20
C GLY A 503 -31.80 43.30 11.47
N LEU A 504 -31.45 42.81 12.63
CA LEU A 504 -32.15 43.13 13.89
C LEU A 504 -31.10 43.43 14.98
N GLY A 505 -30.94 44.72 15.23
CA GLY A 505 -30.00 45.20 16.24
C GLY A 505 -30.39 44.80 17.65
N GLU A 506 -29.75 43.73 18.14
CA GLU A 506 -29.51 43.44 19.54
C GLU A 506 -28.51 42.27 19.52
N ASP A 507 -27.41 42.37 20.29
CA ASP A 507 -26.36 41.37 20.49
C ASP A 507 -26.97 40.02 20.96
N SER A 508 -27.33 39.12 20.05
CA SER A 508 -27.68 37.72 20.38
C SER A 508 -26.43 36.89 20.25
N GLY A 509 -25.71 36.69 21.36
CA GLY A 509 -24.59 35.80 21.45
C GLY A 509 -24.98 34.33 21.12
N ALA A 510 -24.02 33.53 20.73
CA ALA A 510 -24.25 32.12 20.42
C ALA A 510 -24.74 31.34 21.66
N THR A 511 -25.72 30.44 21.46
CA THR A 511 -26.31 29.66 22.56
C THR A 511 -25.84 28.20 22.55
N ILE A 512 -25.22 27.76 23.65
CA ILE A 512 -24.94 26.35 23.90
C ILE A 512 -26.05 25.77 24.76
N GLU A 513 -26.73 24.75 24.26
CA GLU A 513 -27.78 24.04 24.96
C GLU A 513 -27.24 22.78 25.64
N ALA A 514 -26.89 22.87 26.92
CA ALA A 514 -26.46 21.73 27.73
C ALA A 514 -27.68 20.90 28.16
N LEU A 515 -27.80 19.68 27.63
CA LEU A 515 -28.94 18.81 27.80
C LEU A 515 -28.60 17.59 28.66
N TRP A 516 -29.29 17.38 29.78
CA TRP A 516 -29.22 16.13 30.55
C TRP A 516 -30.45 15.24 30.25
N ILE A 517 -30.19 13.96 29.93
CA ILE A 517 -31.26 12.99 29.60
C ILE A 517 -31.35 11.93 30.68
N PHE A 518 -32.50 11.82 31.28
CA PHE A 518 -32.83 10.73 32.18
C PHE A 518 -33.44 9.57 31.39
N GLU A 519 -32.68 8.48 31.21
CA GLU A 519 -33.24 7.24 30.66
C GLU A 519 -34.12 6.53 31.70
N VAL A 520 -35.42 6.48 31.44
CA VAL A 520 -36.38 5.82 32.32
C VAL A 520 -36.64 4.39 31.79
N PRO A 521 -36.32 3.33 32.55
CA PRO A 521 -36.59 1.96 32.15
C PRO A 521 -38.06 1.71 31.80
N MET A 522 -38.33 0.77 30.88
CA MET A 522 -39.71 0.44 30.47
C MET A 522 -40.57 -0.10 31.61
N ALA A 523 -39.99 -0.64 32.66
CA ALA A 523 -40.66 -1.13 33.86
C ALA A 523 -41.26 -0.01 34.74
N LEU A 524 -40.91 1.25 34.52
CA LEU A 524 -41.38 2.39 35.26
C LEU A 524 -42.17 3.34 34.35
N PRO A 525 -43.20 4.05 34.88
CA PRO A 525 -43.79 5.17 34.17
C PRO A 525 -42.77 6.24 33.83
N ILE A 526 -42.96 6.99 32.74
CA ILE A 526 -41.96 7.99 32.28
C ILE A 526 -41.86 9.18 33.26
N ASP A 527 -42.92 9.42 34.00
CA ASP A 527 -43.06 10.45 35.04
C ASP A 527 -42.68 9.94 36.44
N ALA A 528 -42.19 8.70 36.54
CA ALA A 528 -41.77 8.14 37.82
C ALA A 528 -40.79 9.06 38.57
N ARG A 529 -40.86 9.09 39.91
CA ARG A 529 -39.91 9.85 40.73
C ARG A 529 -38.52 9.24 40.59
N LEU A 530 -37.58 10.05 40.14
CA LEU A 530 -36.19 9.65 40.00
C LEU A 530 -35.46 9.70 41.36
N PRO A 531 -34.46 8.88 41.62
CA PRO A 531 -33.64 8.93 42.80
C PRO A 531 -32.95 10.30 42.96
N ASP A 532 -32.93 10.82 44.17
CA ASP A 532 -32.33 12.13 44.47
C ASP A 532 -30.86 12.21 44.04
N THR A 533 -30.10 11.10 44.16
CA THR A 533 -28.69 11.00 43.70
C THR A 533 -28.54 11.24 42.18
N GLN A 534 -29.50 10.80 41.36
CA GLN A 534 -29.48 11.07 39.90
C GLN A 534 -29.80 12.54 39.60
N LEU A 535 -30.75 13.12 40.35
CA LEU A 535 -31.08 14.54 40.21
C LEU A 535 -29.90 15.45 40.62
N GLU A 536 -29.19 15.08 41.66
CA GLU A 536 -27.97 15.81 42.11
C GLU A 536 -26.84 15.72 41.09
N ARG A 537 -26.61 14.55 40.51
CA ARG A 537 -25.62 14.38 39.42
C ARG A 537 -25.95 15.23 38.22
N ALA A 538 -27.19 15.21 37.77
CA ALA A 538 -27.64 16.04 36.65
C ALA A 538 -27.43 17.53 36.93
N ARG A 539 -27.83 17.99 38.13
CA ARG A 539 -27.62 19.39 38.54
C ARG A 539 -26.15 19.80 38.62
N ALA A 540 -25.30 18.88 39.10
CA ALA A 540 -23.85 19.12 39.16
C ALA A 540 -23.23 19.23 37.77
N ALA A 541 -23.55 18.29 36.86
CA ALA A 541 -23.07 18.30 35.48
C ALA A 541 -23.54 19.56 34.72
N LEU A 542 -24.82 19.92 34.83
CA LEU A 542 -25.36 21.12 34.18
C LEU A 542 -24.73 22.42 34.70
N ARG A 543 -24.51 22.53 36.04
CA ARG A 543 -23.80 23.69 36.61
C ARG A 543 -22.37 23.78 36.12
N ARG A 544 -21.66 22.64 36.01
CA ARG A 544 -20.29 22.58 35.53
C ARG A 544 -20.22 22.95 34.05
N ALA A 545 -21.11 22.39 33.23
CA ALA A 545 -21.22 22.74 31.81
C ALA A 545 -21.48 24.23 31.59
N LYS A 546 -22.35 24.83 32.42
CA LYS A 546 -22.60 26.26 32.39
C LYS A 546 -21.36 27.06 32.75
N ALA A 547 -20.65 26.71 33.81
CA ALA A 547 -19.42 27.40 34.22
C ALA A 547 -18.32 27.34 33.14
N VAL A 548 -18.13 26.17 32.50
CA VAL A 548 -17.12 25.97 31.46
C VAL A 548 -17.49 26.68 30.17
N GLY A 549 -18.75 26.65 29.77
CA GLY A 549 -19.19 27.26 28.50
C GLY A 549 -19.25 28.78 28.54
N GLU A 550 -19.60 29.36 29.71
CA GLU A 550 -19.62 30.82 29.90
C GLU A 550 -18.21 31.46 30.07
N GLU A 551 -17.12 30.64 30.06
CA GLU A 551 -15.75 31.16 29.95
C GLU A 551 -15.44 31.68 28.52
N TYR A 552 -16.26 31.34 27.54
CA TYR A 552 -16.11 31.79 26.15
C TYR A 552 -16.89 33.11 25.95
N GLU A 553 -16.23 34.12 25.44
CA GLU A 553 -16.82 35.44 25.22
C GLU A 553 -17.94 35.37 24.17
N GLY A 554 -19.09 35.97 24.47
CA GLY A 554 -20.27 35.95 23.57
C GLY A 554 -21.09 34.66 23.57
N VAL A 555 -20.84 33.73 24.48
CA VAL A 555 -21.56 32.46 24.56
C VAL A 555 -22.50 32.40 25.77
N GLU A 556 -23.78 32.15 25.54
CA GLU A 556 -24.76 31.85 26.59
C GLU A 556 -25.00 30.36 26.72
N VAL A 557 -24.99 29.80 27.95
CA VAL A 557 -25.27 28.38 28.18
C VAL A 557 -26.64 28.19 28.81
N ALA A 558 -27.57 27.71 27.99
CA ALA A 558 -28.88 27.25 28.43
C ALA A 558 -28.82 25.79 28.95
N THR A 559 -29.48 25.51 30.06
CA THR A 559 -29.48 24.17 30.64
C THR A 559 -30.88 23.56 30.62
N ALA A 560 -30.99 22.29 30.20
CA ALA A 560 -32.23 21.57 30.13
C ALA A 560 -32.12 20.12 30.62
N THR A 561 -33.26 19.56 31.08
CA THR A 561 -33.38 18.14 31.41
C THR A 561 -34.57 17.51 30.68
N VAL A 562 -34.37 16.34 30.09
CA VAL A 562 -35.40 15.59 29.38
C VAL A 562 -35.46 14.16 29.93
N ARG A 563 -36.67 13.61 30.03
CA ARG A 563 -36.92 12.20 30.34
C ARG A 563 -37.26 11.45 29.08
N ALA A 564 -36.57 10.33 28.83
CA ALA A 564 -36.78 9.54 27.61
C ALA A 564 -36.59 8.04 27.86
N ARG A 565 -37.05 7.23 26.93
CA ARG A 565 -36.82 5.78 26.93
C ARG A 565 -35.47 5.39 26.28
N ARG A 566 -34.95 6.25 25.41
CA ARG A 566 -33.65 6.09 24.71
C ARG A 566 -32.99 7.45 24.52
N ALA A 567 -31.75 7.59 24.94
CA ALA A 567 -31.04 8.85 24.88
C ALA A 567 -30.87 9.35 23.43
N GLY A 568 -30.46 8.50 22.51
CA GLY A 568 -30.22 8.91 21.11
C GLY A 568 -31.47 9.50 20.42
N ALA A 569 -32.67 8.92 20.67
CA ALA A 569 -33.92 9.46 20.13
C ALA A 569 -34.24 10.82 20.74
N ALA A 570 -34.07 10.95 22.06
CA ALA A 570 -34.34 12.20 22.77
C ALA A 570 -33.41 13.35 22.29
N ILE A 571 -32.15 13.08 22.02
CA ILE A 571 -31.21 14.06 21.47
C ILE A 571 -31.70 14.57 20.11
N VAL A 572 -32.05 13.67 19.20
CA VAL A 572 -32.53 14.05 17.86
C VAL A 572 -33.82 14.84 17.90
N ASP A 573 -34.79 14.40 18.75
CA ASP A 573 -36.08 15.05 18.90
C ASP A 573 -35.93 16.45 19.52
N GLU A 574 -35.05 16.58 20.52
CA GLU A 574 -34.79 17.87 21.17
C GLU A 574 -34.02 18.85 20.24
N ALA A 575 -33.01 18.34 19.50
CA ALA A 575 -32.28 19.11 18.49
C ALA A 575 -33.25 19.66 17.42
N ARG A 576 -34.19 18.82 16.96
CA ARG A 576 -35.21 19.24 15.98
C ARG A 576 -36.19 20.24 16.59
N ARG A 577 -36.62 20.02 17.83
CA ARG A 577 -37.59 20.89 18.53
C ARG A 577 -37.01 22.30 18.72
N ARG A 578 -35.72 22.39 19.01
CA ARG A 578 -35.02 23.65 19.28
C ARG A 578 -34.44 24.30 18.03
N GLY A 579 -34.35 23.55 16.92
CA GLY A 579 -33.80 24.04 15.65
C GLY A 579 -32.33 24.32 15.71
N VAL A 580 -31.56 23.54 16.52
CA VAL A 580 -30.12 23.76 16.66
C VAL A 580 -29.36 23.47 15.36
N GLN A 581 -28.28 24.20 15.13
CA GLN A 581 -27.46 24.09 13.93
C GLN A 581 -26.47 22.91 14.03
N ALA A 582 -25.98 22.60 15.22
CA ALA A 582 -25.06 21.50 15.45
C ALA A 582 -25.33 20.73 16.75
N ILE A 583 -24.90 19.46 16.80
CA ILE A 583 -24.87 18.64 18.00
C ILE A 583 -23.42 18.20 18.25
N VAL A 584 -22.88 18.48 19.43
CA VAL A 584 -21.55 18.02 19.85
C VAL A 584 -21.70 16.81 20.76
N LEU A 585 -21.07 15.69 20.39
CA LEU A 585 -21.14 14.42 21.11
C LEU A 585 -19.75 13.88 21.47
N ALA A 586 -19.64 13.18 22.59
CA ALA A 586 -18.45 12.39 22.87
C ALA A 586 -18.44 11.08 22.06
N ALA A 587 -17.27 10.66 21.62
CA ALA A 587 -17.03 9.32 21.13
C ALA A 587 -16.96 8.38 22.33
N GLU A 588 -18.08 7.79 22.72
CA GLU A 588 -18.16 6.82 23.83
C GLU A 588 -17.49 5.51 23.44
N GLU A 589 -16.77 4.88 24.39
CA GLU A 589 -16.32 3.50 24.20
C GLU A 589 -17.52 2.55 24.06
N PRO A 590 -17.47 1.60 23.10
CA PRO A 590 -18.54 0.62 22.96
C PRO A 590 -18.63 -0.22 24.24
N SER A 591 -19.81 -0.22 24.88
CA SER A 591 -20.05 -1.01 26.09
C SER A 591 -19.83 -2.50 25.79
N ARG A 592 -18.83 -3.10 26.42
CA ARG A 592 -18.43 -4.52 26.27
C ARG A 592 -19.50 -5.52 26.76
N ILE A 593 -20.64 -5.08 27.26
CA ILE A 593 -21.62 -5.91 27.98
C ILE A 593 -22.95 -6.00 27.25
N ARG A 594 -22.99 -6.10 25.94
CA ARG A 594 -24.20 -6.66 25.29
C ARG A 594 -23.83 -7.51 24.08
N GLY A 595 -23.69 -8.78 24.33
CA GLY A 595 -24.11 -9.98 23.62
C GLY A 595 -24.25 -10.04 22.09
N GLY A 596 -23.77 -9.08 21.35
CA GLY A 596 -23.80 -9.12 19.88
C GLY A 596 -22.66 -9.92 19.25
N ALA A 597 -21.52 -10.03 19.92
CA ALA A 597 -20.34 -10.73 19.40
C ALA A 597 -20.42 -12.26 19.55
N LEU A 598 -21.22 -12.77 20.50
CA LEU A 598 -21.35 -14.23 20.75
C LEU A 598 -22.41 -14.92 19.86
N LEU A 599 -23.30 -14.17 19.20
CA LEU A 599 -24.38 -14.71 18.37
C LEU A 599 -24.31 -14.28 16.89
N GLY A 600 -23.15 -13.92 16.37
CA GLY A 600 -22.95 -13.72 14.94
C GLY A 600 -23.70 -12.51 14.33
N GLY A 601 -23.99 -11.49 15.11
CA GLY A 601 -24.57 -10.24 14.64
C GLY A 601 -23.61 -9.52 13.68
N ARG A 602 -24.09 -9.16 12.47
CA ARG A 602 -23.36 -8.38 11.47
C ARG A 602 -23.17 -6.95 11.97
N GLY A 603 -22.06 -6.69 12.67
CA GLY A 603 -21.65 -5.35 13.05
C GLY A 603 -21.16 -4.55 11.83
N GLY A 604 -21.60 -3.30 11.68
CA GLY A 604 -21.09 -2.36 10.67
C GLY A 604 -19.70 -1.80 11.05
N PRO A 605 -19.01 -1.08 10.15
CA PRO A 605 -17.68 -0.50 10.42
C PRO A 605 -17.60 0.45 11.61
N MET A 606 -18.72 1.03 12.03
CA MET A 606 -18.83 1.94 13.17
C MET A 606 -19.14 1.23 14.51
N ASP A 607 -19.45 -0.06 14.49
CA ASP A 607 -19.87 -0.80 15.69
C ASP A 607 -18.78 -0.96 16.75
N ASN A 608 -17.54 -0.69 16.40
CA ASN A 608 -16.37 -0.85 17.28
C ASN A 608 -15.87 0.46 17.90
N PHE A 609 -16.45 1.61 17.55
CA PHE A 609 -15.88 2.92 17.91
C PHE A 609 -16.86 3.91 18.54
N VAL A 610 -18.16 3.63 18.55
CA VAL A 610 -19.17 4.62 18.95
C VAL A 610 -20.35 3.94 19.66
N GLY A 611 -20.84 4.50 20.76
CA GLY A 611 -21.99 4.00 21.52
C GLY A 611 -23.30 4.02 20.73
N ASP A 612 -24.32 3.28 21.19
CA ASP A 612 -25.61 3.14 20.51
C ASP A 612 -26.38 4.47 20.37
N ALA A 613 -26.24 5.38 21.35
CA ALA A 613 -26.86 6.70 21.30
C ALA A 613 -26.24 7.57 20.23
N THR A 614 -24.90 7.60 20.17
CA THR A 614 -24.14 8.38 19.18
C THR A 614 -24.39 7.88 17.76
N LYS A 615 -24.45 6.55 17.54
CA LYS A 615 -24.83 5.96 16.23
C LYS A 615 -26.22 6.41 15.79
N TYR A 616 -27.17 6.39 16.70
CA TYR A 616 -28.53 6.81 16.39
C TYR A 616 -28.57 8.29 15.98
N VAL A 617 -27.89 9.16 16.75
CA VAL A 617 -27.82 10.60 16.45
C VAL A 617 -27.17 10.85 15.10
N VAL A 618 -25.97 10.28 14.84
CA VAL A 618 -25.27 10.42 13.54
C VAL A 618 -26.13 9.96 12.36
N SER A 619 -26.99 8.94 12.56
CA SER A 619 -27.82 8.40 11.47
C SER A 619 -29.14 9.15 11.27
N LYS A 620 -29.61 9.94 12.25
CA LYS A 620 -30.98 10.50 12.27
C LYS A 620 -31.05 11.99 12.52
N ALA A 621 -29.96 12.65 12.92
CA ALA A 621 -29.91 14.09 13.10
C ALA A 621 -30.19 14.81 11.77
N GLY A 622 -30.94 15.90 11.83
CA GLY A 622 -31.22 16.79 10.71
C GLY A 622 -30.29 18.01 10.65
N CYS A 623 -29.34 18.11 11.60
CA CYS A 623 -28.32 19.15 11.72
C CYS A 623 -26.93 18.50 11.74
N GLU A 624 -25.88 19.32 11.77
CA GLU A 624 -24.50 18.82 11.79
C GLU A 624 -24.18 18.10 13.10
N VAL A 625 -23.39 17.02 13.04
CA VAL A 625 -22.99 16.25 14.22
C VAL A 625 -21.48 16.21 14.32
N ILE A 626 -20.96 16.75 15.41
CA ILE A 626 -19.52 16.86 15.68
C ILE A 626 -19.18 15.85 16.78
N LEU A 627 -18.18 15.00 16.54
CA LEU A 627 -17.71 14.01 17.50
C LEU A 627 -16.37 14.44 18.11
N THR A 628 -16.32 14.55 19.44
CA THR A 628 -15.09 14.77 20.19
C THR A 628 -14.57 13.46 20.76
N ALA A 629 -13.25 13.26 20.71
CA ALA A 629 -12.60 12.10 21.32
C ALA A 629 -11.40 12.58 22.15
N PRO A 630 -11.22 12.07 23.37
CA PRO A 630 -10.06 12.42 24.18
C PRO A 630 -8.77 11.88 23.54
N PRO A 631 -7.60 12.49 23.81
CA PRO A 631 -6.31 11.96 23.43
C PRO A 631 -6.12 10.53 23.96
N SER A 632 -5.51 9.65 23.16
CA SER A 632 -5.36 8.22 23.49
C SER A 632 -4.55 7.90 24.77
N SER A 633 -3.87 8.89 25.35
CA SER A 633 -3.13 8.79 26.61
C SER A 633 -4.04 8.80 27.85
N ASP A 634 -5.22 9.40 27.78
CA ASP A 634 -6.10 9.58 28.93
C ASP A 634 -7.13 8.45 29.10
N VAL A 635 -7.38 7.68 28.03
CA VAL A 635 -8.31 6.53 28.07
C VAL A 635 -7.80 5.40 28.97
N GLY A 636 -6.47 5.26 29.15
CA GLY A 636 -5.87 4.23 30.00
C GLY A 636 -5.97 4.52 31.51
N ILE A 637 -6.16 5.76 31.91
CA ILE A 637 -6.19 6.17 33.32
C ILE A 637 -7.62 6.13 33.88
N ALA A 638 -8.63 6.42 33.03
CA ALA A 638 -10.03 6.39 33.45
C ALA A 638 -10.60 4.97 33.62
N ALA A 639 -10.00 3.96 32.95
CA ALA A 639 -10.43 2.57 33.06
C ALA A 639 -9.82 1.81 34.27
N ALA A 640 -8.87 2.41 35.01
CA ALA A 640 -8.20 1.80 36.14
C ALA A 640 -8.69 2.36 37.51
N GLY A 641 -9.66 3.26 37.53
CA GLY A 641 -10.22 3.85 38.75
C GLY A 641 -11.33 3.00 39.33
N ASP A 642 -11.03 2.27 40.40
CA ASP A 642 -11.98 1.58 41.25
C ASP A 642 -13.00 2.59 41.85
N PRO A 643 -14.31 2.36 41.81
CA PRO A 643 -15.33 3.36 42.22
C PRO A 643 -15.46 3.56 43.74
N GLU A 644 -14.58 3.03 44.60
CA GLU A 644 -14.75 3.07 46.05
C GLU A 644 -13.70 3.86 46.86
N GLN A 645 -12.92 4.77 46.25
CA GLN A 645 -12.06 5.63 47.05
C GLN A 645 -12.32 7.11 46.84
N HIS A 646 -13.27 7.65 47.59
CA HIS A 646 -13.34 9.07 47.90
C HIS A 646 -12.24 9.44 48.91
N PRO A 647 -11.37 10.41 48.65
CA PRO A 647 -10.67 11.10 49.72
C PRO A 647 -11.56 12.20 50.30
N THR A 648 -11.88 12.02 51.53
CA THR A 648 -12.39 13.04 52.45
C THR A 648 -11.31 14.09 52.73
N ALA A 649 -11.77 15.35 52.74
CA ALA A 649 -11.32 16.49 53.51
C ALA A 649 -9.88 17.00 53.38
N ALA A 650 -9.83 18.24 52.93
CA ALA A 650 -8.99 19.37 53.35
C ALA A 650 -7.88 19.07 54.36
N ALA A 651 -6.64 19.31 53.98
CA ALA A 651 -5.56 19.71 54.86
C ALA A 651 -4.86 20.93 54.28
N GLU A 652 -4.77 21.95 55.10
CA GLU A 652 -4.12 23.24 54.86
C GLU A 652 -2.64 23.11 54.47
N PRO A 653 -2.06 24.07 53.76
CA PRO A 653 -0.65 24.06 53.40
C PRO A 653 0.21 24.48 54.59
N THR A 654 1.06 23.59 55.07
CA THR A 654 2.16 23.92 55.97
C THR A 654 3.38 24.33 55.16
N ASP A 655 3.74 25.59 55.33
CA ASP A 655 5.07 26.15 55.03
C ASP A 655 6.17 25.29 55.62
N GLN A 656 7.07 24.73 54.81
CA GLN A 656 8.48 24.55 55.20
C GLN A 656 9.37 24.12 54.03
N ALA A 657 10.47 24.88 53.96
CA ALA A 657 11.79 24.54 53.48
C ALA A 657 12.12 24.68 51.98
N ILE A 658 12.44 25.89 51.64
CA ILE A 658 13.50 26.20 50.66
C ILE A 658 14.82 25.65 51.17
N SER A 659 15.44 24.69 50.47
CA SER A 659 16.90 24.46 50.62
C SER A 659 17.47 23.76 49.38
N ALA A 660 18.43 24.49 48.76
CA ALA A 660 19.61 24.02 48.04
C ALA A 660 19.46 23.31 46.69
N ALA A 661 19.63 24.09 45.62
CA ALA A 661 20.16 23.61 44.36
C ALA A 661 21.70 23.52 44.38
N PRO A 662 22.33 22.47 43.82
CA PRO A 662 23.79 22.44 43.65
C PRO A 662 24.24 23.22 42.39
N PRO A 663 25.47 23.73 42.36
CA PRO A 663 25.94 24.66 41.32
C PRO A 663 26.27 23.97 40.00
N LEU A 664 26.03 24.72 38.92
CA LEU A 664 26.44 24.43 37.58
C LEU A 664 27.98 24.34 37.46
N ARG A 665 28.49 23.27 36.84
CA ARG A 665 29.90 23.15 36.43
C ARG A 665 30.08 23.79 35.06
N GLU A 666 31.03 24.70 34.97
CA GLU A 666 31.58 25.25 33.73
C GLU A 666 32.39 24.19 32.98
N PRO A 667 32.45 24.23 31.62
CA PRO A 667 33.30 23.37 30.82
C PRO A 667 34.76 23.89 30.80
N PRO A 668 35.77 23.00 30.77
CA PRO A 668 37.16 23.40 30.65
C PRO A 668 37.53 23.85 29.21
N ALA A 669 38.58 24.70 29.17
CA ALA A 669 39.12 25.41 28.04
C ALA A 669 39.64 24.51 26.89
#